data_8e613f7a2693c4111c5aecebdc807a35
#
_entry.id   8e613f7a2693c4111c5aecebdc807a35
#
_cell.length_a   1.000
_cell.length_b   1.000
_cell.length_c   1.000
_cell.angle_alpha   90.00
_cell.angle_beta   90.00
_cell.angle_gamma   90.00
#
_symmetry.space_group_name_H-M   'P 1'
#
loop_
_entity.id
_entity.type
_entity.pdbx_description
1 polymer ?
#
loop_
_entity_poly.entity_id
_entity_poly.type
_entity_poly.pdbx_seq_one_letter_code
_entity_poly.pdbx_strand_id
1 'polypeptide(L)'
;MASTKKRARASARADRARKLGFCGAAAGLSMFASHAAAEPFPTRAERISSPGRSVASEDGVEALVLNPANLATSSASELRYTGMRCPETQRVSCGHAFSAATPLLWGLASGLRVDYVTPPGGPDGAGFPYNGRDFVWLTWGLGYRLSERLSLGATAQWSYSGNTYTDGLFGISAGVSYRPSSRFGFALVAHDFNGPSTQTLPPRGFPVLDRSYVAAMAFRPLGTRAVELGVEGKYFDGVDQVRPRATLGVDIPGVGRARGDVEMQNIGNDRTRGVIGTAGLEIYFNGLSGGGGALFGNGLGSRQAVGQYVTASISGVLSPGVPRVERAVYIRMESTPGSRNHVRLLRQLWRLAEDKEIAAVTMVLRAEPATSFAHAEELADAFRVLKARGKRVVCSFEDAGAKALYACASANRIVINPAGGVRYSGLKSTHIYLAGLLKKIGVKAEFVRIGAHKSAPEQFMNEHASDTARADQEDLLKQNEAVFVRNLWLYRNIKEDRVREVSAKGPFIASEARDAKLVDGYAFDDELERVTQDVVGRKVSYKKYVPERDAPKYFGPRKRIALLYVDGDIIDGRSRTIPLIGTKLVGSYTIADTVKQIKDDSDVSAVVVRVESPGGSSMAADVMWRAIKQLAEKKPVIVSMGSIAASGGYYISAPAKKIFALPLTLTGSIGIFYGKADMSELLQKIGVNVEVRKTTGRADAESLFRGFTDDERKELERKVGQFYGVFLDRVSQGRKLTKEEVDAVGQGRVWTGQQAMDRKLVDRMGGLRHALEAARTEAGLPDDCPIVEYPSVSPTLIERALQLAGLKAGATIPVDGLPVQVKSLLQSVAPLAVYGEGTALARAEWVPLEDSGDDDASE
;
A
#
# COMPACT_ATOMS: atom_id res chain seq x y z
N MET A 1 43.15 -5.12 27.50
CA MET A 1 43.68 -6.17 26.63
C MET A 1 42.75 -7.38 26.42
N ALA A 2 41.54 -7.37 26.92
CA ALA A 2 40.57 -8.52 26.74
C ALA A 2 39.52 -8.30 25.64
N SER A 3 39.43 -7.13 25.03
CA SER A 3 38.40 -6.78 24.03
C SER A 3 38.82 -7.06 22.58
N THR A 4 40.11 -7.08 22.30
CA THR A 4 40.71 -7.24 20.98
C THR A 4 40.82 -8.72 20.54
N LYS A 5 40.83 -9.68 21.48
CA LYS A 5 40.87 -11.12 21.18
C LYS A 5 39.49 -11.71 20.78
N LYS A 6 38.36 -11.06 21.15
CA LYS A 6 37.03 -11.51 20.77
C LYS A 6 36.63 -11.12 19.35
N ARG A 7 37.12 -9.98 18.83
CA ARG A 7 36.86 -9.56 17.43
C ARG A 7 37.67 -10.38 16.38
N ALA A 8 38.88 -10.79 16.71
CA ALA A 8 39.71 -11.62 15.80
C ALA A 8 39.17 -13.06 15.67
N ARG A 9 38.49 -13.62 16.70
CA ARG A 9 37.88 -14.94 16.62
C ARG A 9 36.54 -14.98 15.86
N ALA A 10 35.81 -13.85 15.81
CA ALA A 10 34.58 -13.73 15.04
C ALA A 10 34.83 -13.58 13.53
N SER A 11 35.88 -12.87 13.13
CA SER A 11 36.25 -12.70 11.70
C SER A 11 36.83 -14.00 11.11
N ALA A 12 37.59 -14.78 11.87
CA ALA A 12 38.15 -16.06 11.43
C ALA A 12 37.10 -17.18 11.29
N ARG A 13 35.96 -17.08 12.03
CA ARG A 13 34.82 -18.00 11.85
C ARG A 13 33.96 -17.65 10.62
N ALA A 14 33.80 -16.36 10.31
CA ALA A 14 33.07 -15.93 9.13
C ALA A 14 33.80 -16.27 7.82
N ASP A 15 35.11 -16.20 7.80
CA ASP A 15 35.93 -16.57 6.64
C ASP A 15 36.04 -18.08 6.42
N ARG A 16 36.00 -18.91 7.48
CA ARG A 16 35.92 -20.38 7.34
C ARG A 16 34.54 -20.83 6.81
N ALA A 17 33.46 -20.18 7.21
CA ALA A 17 32.13 -20.48 6.67
C ALA A 17 31.96 -20.06 5.19
N ARG A 18 32.64 -19.00 4.76
CA ARG A 18 32.67 -18.61 3.33
C ARG A 18 33.47 -19.54 2.44
N LYS A 19 34.54 -20.14 2.94
CA LYS A 19 35.36 -21.09 2.15
C LYS A 19 34.78 -22.49 2.09
N LEU A 20 34.00 -22.92 3.06
CA LEU A 20 33.34 -24.25 3.07
C LEU A 20 32.05 -24.31 2.25
N GLY A 21 31.36 -23.17 2.03
CA GLY A 21 30.13 -23.13 1.22
C GLY A 21 30.37 -23.17 -0.31
N PHE A 22 31.55 -22.79 -0.77
CA PHE A 22 31.84 -22.76 -2.21
C PHE A 22 32.52 -24.05 -2.75
N CYS A 23 33.18 -24.82 -1.90
CA CYS A 23 33.80 -26.10 -2.32
C CYS A 23 32.86 -27.30 -2.32
N GLY A 24 31.75 -27.24 -1.57
CA GLY A 24 30.76 -28.35 -1.50
C GLY A 24 29.90 -28.48 -2.76
N ALA A 25 29.62 -27.37 -3.44
CA ALA A 25 28.80 -27.40 -4.66
C ALA A 25 29.61 -27.79 -5.93
N ALA A 26 30.92 -27.53 -5.94
CA ALA A 26 31.78 -27.89 -7.05
C ALA A 26 32.28 -29.33 -7.00
N ALA A 27 32.42 -29.93 -5.80
CA ALA A 27 32.87 -31.31 -5.63
C ALA A 27 31.80 -32.36 -5.91
N GLY A 28 30.49 -32.00 -5.81
CA GLY A 28 29.40 -32.90 -6.17
C GLY A 28 29.18 -33.12 -7.67
N LEU A 29 29.73 -32.25 -8.50
CA LEU A 29 29.53 -32.27 -9.96
C LEU A 29 30.59 -33.09 -10.72
N SER A 30 31.67 -33.51 -10.07
CA SER A 30 32.77 -34.19 -10.75
C SER A 30 32.77 -35.71 -10.69
N MET A 31 31.78 -36.35 -10.02
CA MET A 31 31.79 -37.83 -9.80
C MET A 31 30.95 -38.66 -10.78
N PHE A 32 30.34 -38.07 -11.82
CA PHE A 32 29.47 -38.81 -12.70
C PHE A 32 29.90 -38.72 -14.17
N ALA A 33 30.97 -39.43 -14.53
CA ALA A 33 31.35 -39.63 -15.94
C ALA A 33 31.54 -41.11 -16.21
N SER A 34 30.50 -41.82 -16.64
CA SER A 34 30.62 -43.09 -17.33
C SER A 34 29.77 -43.11 -18.61
N HIS A 35 30.31 -43.72 -19.61
CA HIS A 35 29.78 -43.76 -21.00
C HIS A 35 28.55 -44.64 -21.06
N ALA A 36 27.48 -44.17 -21.67
CA ALA A 36 26.30 -45.00 -21.95
C ALA A 36 25.76 -44.71 -23.36
N ALA A 37 25.58 -45.76 -24.13
CA ALA A 37 24.86 -45.70 -25.42
C ALA A 37 23.35 -45.65 -25.16
N ALA A 38 22.65 -44.83 -25.94
CA ALA A 38 21.23 -44.59 -25.75
C ALA A 38 20.41 -45.63 -26.51
N GLU A 39 19.36 -46.15 -25.86
CA GLU A 39 18.31 -46.86 -26.58
C GLU A 39 17.25 -45.88 -27.12
N PRO A 40 16.70 -46.17 -28.31
CA PRO A 40 15.74 -45.32 -28.92
C PRO A 40 14.35 -45.60 -28.36
N PHE A 41 13.72 -44.68 -27.71
CA PHE A 41 12.40 -44.81 -27.20
C PHE A 41 11.43 -43.75 -27.59
N PRO A 42 10.10 -43.98 -27.58
CA PRO A 42 9.15 -42.99 -27.95
C PRO A 42 9.46 -41.67 -27.26
N THR A 43 9.78 -40.67 -28.04
CA THR A 43 9.96 -39.32 -27.55
C THR A 43 8.62 -38.85 -27.04
N ARG A 44 8.61 -38.20 -25.89
CA ARG A 44 7.37 -37.60 -25.39
C ARG A 44 6.95 -36.45 -26.24
N ALA A 45 5.64 -36.22 -26.32
CA ALA A 45 5.08 -35.02 -26.90
C ALA A 45 5.31 -33.82 -25.93
N GLU A 46 6.58 -33.46 -25.76
CA GLU A 46 6.99 -32.37 -24.88
C GLU A 46 6.81 -31.01 -25.56
N ARG A 47 6.53 -30.01 -24.77
CA ARG A 47 6.51 -28.59 -25.16
C ARG A 47 7.93 -28.04 -25.15
N ILE A 48 8.12 -26.84 -25.71
CA ILE A 48 9.40 -26.14 -25.60
C ILE A 48 9.71 -25.90 -24.12
N SER A 49 10.86 -26.34 -23.66
CA SER A 49 11.26 -26.25 -22.26
C SER A 49 11.47 -24.81 -21.81
N SER A 50 11.40 -24.59 -20.52
CA SER A 50 11.64 -23.29 -19.87
C SER A 50 13.00 -23.33 -19.14
N PRO A 51 14.13 -23.01 -19.82
CA PRO A 51 15.47 -23.20 -19.28
C PRO A 51 15.73 -22.43 -17.99
N GLY A 52 16.33 -23.09 -17.01
CA GLY A 52 16.75 -22.51 -15.74
C GLY A 52 15.60 -22.03 -14.82
N ARG A 53 14.35 -22.46 -15.07
CA ARG A 53 13.16 -22.04 -14.30
C ARG A 53 12.62 -23.19 -13.48
N SER A 54 12.23 -22.91 -12.24
CA SER A 54 11.72 -23.90 -11.30
C SER A 54 10.19 -23.98 -11.30
N VAL A 55 9.65 -25.19 -11.20
CA VAL A 55 8.22 -25.47 -11.06
C VAL A 55 7.61 -24.84 -9.79
N ALA A 56 8.40 -24.69 -8.72
CA ALA A 56 7.92 -24.15 -7.46
C ALA A 56 7.98 -22.62 -7.37
N SER A 57 8.74 -21.93 -8.25
CA SER A 57 9.02 -20.50 -8.09
C SER A 57 8.70 -19.62 -9.27
N GLU A 58 8.47 -20.17 -10.44
CA GLU A 58 8.22 -19.37 -11.65
C GLU A 58 6.81 -18.75 -11.61
N ASP A 59 6.76 -17.41 -11.61
CA ASP A 59 5.53 -16.61 -11.46
C ASP A 59 5.07 -15.97 -12.80
N GLY A 60 5.88 -16.06 -13.83
CA GLY A 60 5.59 -15.48 -15.15
C GLY A 60 4.73 -16.39 -16.04
N VAL A 61 4.68 -16.05 -17.32
CA VAL A 61 3.92 -16.81 -18.33
C VAL A 61 4.39 -18.26 -18.49
N GLU A 62 5.63 -18.57 -18.13
CA GLU A 62 6.17 -19.92 -18.17
C GLU A 62 5.51 -20.87 -17.15
N ALA A 63 4.79 -20.31 -16.17
CA ALA A 63 3.95 -21.07 -15.25
C ALA A 63 2.88 -21.92 -16.00
N LEU A 64 2.45 -21.51 -17.21
CA LEU A 64 1.54 -22.29 -18.05
C LEU A 64 2.01 -23.73 -18.29
N VAL A 65 3.30 -23.91 -18.43
CA VAL A 65 3.90 -25.25 -18.72
C VAL A 65 4.59 -25.85 -17.51
N LEU A 66 5.02 -25.05 -16.54
CA LEU A 66 5.69 -25.53 -15.36
C LEU A 66 4.72 -25.89 -14.23
N ASN A 67 3.91 -24.93 -13.82
CA ASN A 67 2.90 -25.08 -12.77
C ASN A 67 1.81 -24.03 -12.92
N PRO A 68 0.64 -24.35 -13.44
CA PRO A 68 -0.42 -23.39 -13.69
C PRO A 68 -0.92 -22.67 -12.43
N ALA A 69 -0.74 -23.24 -11.23
CA ALA A 69 -1.07 -22.57 -9.98
C ALA A 69 -0.28 -21.27 -9.75
N ASN A 70 0.93 -21.19 -10.30
CA ASN A 70 1.77 -20.00 -10.17
C ASN A 70 1.31 -18.82 -11.04
N LEU A 71 0.45 -19.02 -12.04
CA LEU A 71 -0.21 -17.91 -12.75
C LEU A 71 -0.93 -16.98 -11.80
N ALA A 72 -1.57 -17.54 -10.76
CA ALA A 72 -2.31 -16.78 -9.75
C ALA A 72 -1.42 -15.85 -8.90
N THR A 73 -0.09 -16.03 -8.93
CA THR A 73 0.87 -15.18 -8.23
C THR A 73 1.45 -14.08 -9.13
N SER A 74 1.14 -14.09 -10.43
CA SER A 74 1.53 -13.03 -11.35
C SER A 74 0.95 -11.69 -10.92
N SER A 75 1.77 -10.65 -10.93
CA SER A 75 1.37 -9.30 -10.52
C SER A 75 0.98 -8.39 -11.68
N ALA A 76 1.30 -8.78 -12.93
CA ALA A 76 0.93 -8.02 -14.14
C ALA A 76 0.92 -8.93 -15.38
N SER A 77 0.41 -8.38 -16.48
CA SER A 77 0.43 -9.06 -17.78
C SER A 77 1.84 -9.21 -18.31
N GLU A 78 2.11 -10.33 -18.97
CA GLU A 78 3.40 -10.62 -19.60
C GLU A 78 3.16 -11.27 -20.96
N LEU A 79 3.95 -10.85 -21.95
CA LEU A 79 4.14 -11.52 -23.23
C LEU A 79 5.57 -12.01 -23.30
N ARG A 80 5.77 -13.26 -23.74
CA ARG A 80 7.11 -13.87 -23.86
C ARG A 80 7.24 -14.69 -25.12
N TYR A 81 8.39 -14.55 -25.72
CA TYR A 81 8.89 -15.43 -26.78
C TYR A 81 10.05 -16.26 -26.24
N THR A 82 10.09 -17.54 -26.56
CA THR A 82 11.21 -18.45 -26.29
C THR A 82 11.50 -19.24 -27.57
N GLY A 83 12.68 -19.07 -28.13
CA GLY A 83 13.18 -19.83 -29.25
C GLY A 83 14.27 -20.79 -28.82
N MET A 84 14.22 -22.03 -29.27
CA MET A 84 15.19 -23.07 -28.98
C MET A 84 15.67 -23.69 -30.28
N ARG A 85 16.99 -23.68 -30.49
CA ARG A 85 17.66 -24.31 -31.64
C ARG A 85 18.56 -25.43 -31.16
N CYS A 86 18.37 -26.60 -31.70
CA CYS A 86 19.15 -27.78 -31.39
C CYS A 86 19.66 -28.42 -32.68
N PRO A 87 20.87 -29.05 -32.65
CA PRO A 87 21.31 -29.92 -33.73
C PRO A 87 20.42 -31.16 -33.88
N GLU A 88 20.41 -31.74 -35.11
CA GLU A 88 19.49 -32.84 -35.50
C GLU A 88 19.64 -34.13 -34.68
N THR A 89 20.75 -34.31 -33.97
CA THR A 89 21.09 -35.55 -33.21
C THR A 89 20.61 -35.55 -31.77
N GLN A 90 19.65 -34.68 -31.42
CA GLN A 90 19.38 -34.35 -30.02
C GLN A 90 18.14 -34.98 -29.39
N ARG A 91 18.16 -35.06 -28.00
CA ARG A 91 17.11 -35.65 -27.17
C ARG A 91 16.14 -34.61 -26.58
N VAL A 92 16.20 -33.37 -27.05
CA VAL A 92 15.39 -32.27 -26.53
C VAL A 92 14.49 -31.73 -27.64
N SER A 93 13.23 -31.49 -27.34
CA SER A 93 12.30 -30.79 -28.25
C SER A 93 12.72 -29.33 -28.43
N CYS A 94 12.83 -28.89 -29.67
CA CYS A 94 13.24 -27.54 -30.04
C CYS A 94 12.15 -26.84 -30.85
N GLY A 95 12.32 -25.56 -31.13
CA GLY A 95 11.35 -24.76 -31.85
C GLY A 95 11.06 -23.41 -31.20
N HIS A 96 9.82 -22.97 -31.25
CA HIS A 96 9.42 -21.62 -30.88
C HIS A 96 8.18 -21.66 -29.99
N ALA A 97 8.17 -20.85 -28.93
CA ALA A 97 7.04 -20.67 -28.04
C ALA A 97 6.66 -19.20 -27.89
N PHE A 98 5.39 -18.90 -28.02
CA PHE A 98 4.81 -17.58 -27.76
C PHE A 98 3.79 -17.73 -26.62
N SER A 99 3.96 -16.94 -25.57
CA SER A 99 3.16 -17.04 -24.37
C SER A 99 2.62 -15.68 -23.94
N ALA A 100 1.38 -15.64 -23.47
CA ALA A 100 0.73 -14.48 -22.90
C ALA A 100 0.01 -14.87 -21.60
N ALA A 101 0.13 -14.09 -20.56
CA ALA A 101 -0.64 -14.28 -19.34
C ALA A 101 -1.01 -12.94 -18.72
N THR A 102 -2.15 -12.91 -18.02
CA THR A 102 -2.67 -11.73 -17.35
C THR A 102 -3.38 -12.09 -16.05
N PRO A 103 -3.13 -11.36 -14.97
CA PRO A 103 -3.95 -11.45 -13.78
C PRO A 103 -5.35 -10.89 -14.07
N LEU A 104 -6.36 -11.58 -13.57
CA LEU A 104 -7.76 -11.20 -13.62
C LEU A 104 -8.24 -10.71 -12.26
N LEU A 105 -9.54 -10.62 -12.06
CA LEU A 105 -10.15 -10.24 -10.79
C LEU A 105 -10.17 -11.42 -9.80
N TRP A 106 -10.27 -11.12 -8.50
CA TRP A 106 -10.43 -12.08 -7.38
C TRP A 106 -9.35 -13.15 -7.25
N GLY A 107 -8.13 -12.81 -7.62
CA GLY A 107 -7.02 -13.79 -7.52
C GLY A 107 -7.00 -14.81 -8.64
N LEU A 108 -7.83 -14.66 -9.67
CA LEU A 108 -7.75 -15.41 -10.92
C LEU A 108 -6.65 -14.86 -11.81
N ALA A 109 -6.06 -15.72 -12.61
CA ALA A 109 -5.19 -15.35 -13.73
C ALA A 109 -5.40 -16.32 -14.89
N SER A 110 -5.22 -15.85 -16.10
CA SER A 110 -5.35 -16.68 -17.30
C SER A 110 -4.16 -16.47 -18.22
N GLY A 111 -3.84 -17.48 -19.01
CA GLY A 111 -2.78 -17.38 -19.99
C GLY A 111 -3.02 -18.33 -21.18
N LEU A 112 -2.37 -17.98 -22.27
CA LEU A 112 -2.37 -18.72 -23.52
C LEU A 112 -0.93 -18.91 -23.99
N ARG A 113 -0.60 -20.08 -24.52
CA ARG A 113 0.70 -20.36 -25.10
C ARG A 113 0.55 -21.18 -26.37
N VAL A 114 1.36 -20.85 -27.37
CA VAL A 114 1.50 -21.59 -28.61
C VAL A 114 2.95 -22.04 -28.73
N ASP A 115 3.17 -23.34 -28.83
CA ASP A 115 4.48 -23.93 -29.08
C ASP A 115 4.51 -24.54 -30.48
N TYR A 116 5.45 -24.12 -31.32
CA TYR A 116 5.82 -24.84 -32.53
C TYR A 116 6.99 -25.73 -32.18
N VAL A 117 6.78 -27.06 -32.22
CA VAL A 117 7.71 -28.04 -31.67
C VAL A 117 8.29 -28.89 -32.78
N THR A 118 9.61 -28.95 -32.85
CA THR A 118 10.39 -29.93 -33.61
C THR A 118 10.89 -30.98 -32.60
N PRO A 119 10.34 -32.19 -32.61
CA PRO A 119 10.75 -33.24 -31.70
C PRO A 119 12.17 -33.73 -32.01
N PRO A 120 12.86 -34.33 -31.01
CA PRO A 120 14.21 -34.84 -31.22
C PRO A 120 14.24 -35.95 -32.29
N GLY A 121 15.30 -35.95 -33.08
CA GLY A 121 15.56 -36.99 -34.06
C GLY A 121 15.89 -38.34 -33.40
N GLY A 122 15.53 -39.45 -34.04
CA GLY A 122 15.94 -40.81 -33.60
C GLY A 122 17.46 -41.01 -33.70
N PRO A 123 18.07 -41.94 -32.91
CA PRO A 123 19.53 -42.13 -32.84
C PRO A 123 20.16 -42.68 -34.10
N ASP A 124 19.40 -43.23 -35.04
CA ASP A 124 19.97 -44.01 -36.13
C ASP A 124 20.06 -43.30 -37.45
N GLY A 125 19.83 -42.01 -37.57
CA GLY A 125 19.88 -41.37 -38.89
C GLY A 125 19.04 -42.08 -39.96
N ALA A 126 18.31 -43.15 -39.56
CA ALA A 126 17.56 -44.01 -40.41
C ALA A 126 16.23 -43.37 -40.83
N GLY A 127 16.29 -42.60 -41.84
CA GLY A 127 15.33 -42.60 -42.92
C GLY A 127 13.88 -42.16 -42.65
N PHE A 128 13.55 -41.54 -41.52
CA PHE A 128 12.29 -40.85 -41.43
C PHE A 128 12.45 -39.39 -41.90
N PRO A 129 11.80 -38.95 -42.96
CA PRO A 129 11.92 -37.60 -43.42
C PRO A 129 11.52 -36.66 -42.30
N TYR A 130 12.36 -35.64 -42.06
CA TYR A 130 12.18 -34.54 -41.09
C TYR A 130 10.82 -33.85 -41.31
N ASN A 131 10.31 -33.87 -42.50
CA ASN A 131 9.03 -33.34 -42.88
C ASN A 131 7.89 -34.21 -42.33
N GLY A 132 7.16 -33.65 -41.37
CA GLY A 132 5.96 -34.26 -40.80
C GLY A 132 6.06 -34.68 -39.32
N ARG A 133 7.16 -34.41 -38.65
CA ARG A 133 7.28 -34.62 -37.20
C ARG A 133 6.90 -33.39 -36.37
N ASP A 134 6.97 -32.19 -36.99
CA ASP A 134 6.62 -30.96 -36.34
C ASP A 134 5.15 -30.89 -35.95
N PHE A 135 4.86 -30.36 -34.83
CA PHE A 135 3.50 -30.17 -34.33
C PHE A 135 3.39 -28.89 -33.50
N VAL A 136 2.16 -28.40 -33.41
CA VAL A 136 1.85 -27.19 -32.64
C VAL A 136 1.05 -27.58 -31.40
N TRP A 137 1.47 -27.07 -30.23
CA TRP A 137 0.64 -27.09 -29.04
C TRP A 137 -0.05 -25.74 -28.87
N LEU A 138 -1.34 -25.77 -28.63
CA LEU A 138 -2.10 -24.65 -28.07
C LEU A 138 -2.44 -24.97 -26.61
N THR A 139 -1.94 -24.20 -25.67
CA THR A 139 -2.16 -24.38 -24.24
C THR A 139 -2.91 -23.19 -23.69
N TRP A 140 -4.05 -23.43 -23.03
CA TRP A 140 -4.78 -22.45 -22.26
C TRP A 140 -4.75 -22.83 -20.79
N GLY A 141 -4.56 -21.84 -19.90
CA GLY A 141 -4.43 -22.07 -18.46
C GLY A 141 -5.15 -21.06 -17.60
N LEU A 142 -5.57 -21.55 -16.45
CA LEU A 142 -6.18 -20.76 -15.36
C LEU A 142 -5.45 -21.03 -14.05
N GLY A 143 -5.20 -19.97 -13.31
CA GLY A 143 -4.69 -20.02 -11.95
C GLY A 143 -5.64 -19.29 -10.98
N TYR A 144 -5.79 -19.81 -9.77
CA TYR A 144 -6.62 -19.22 -8.71
C TYR A 144 -5.88 -19.16 -7.38
N ARG A 145 -5.84 -17.97 -6.76
CA ARG A 145 -5.25 -17.75 -5.44
C ARG A 145 -6.29 -17.95 -4.35
N LEU A 146 -6.21 -19.08 -3.65
CA LEU A 146 -7.07 -19.37 -2.50
C LEU A 146 -6.71 -18.54 -1.26
N SER A 147 -5.40 -18.29 -1.07
CA SER A 147 -4.88 -17.47 0.03
C SER A 147 -3.52 -16.88 -0.36
N GLU A 148 -2.93 -16.05 0.50
CA GLU A 148 -1.56 -15.54 0.27
C GLU A 148 -0.50 -16.66 0.21
N ARG A 149 -0.83 -17.86 0.69
CA ARG A 149 0.10 -19.02 0.77
C ARG A 149 -0.23 -20.13 -0.20
N LEU A 150 -1.47 -20.25 -0.65
CA LEU A 150 -1.94 -21.39 -1.43
C LEU A 150 -2.62 -20.94 -2.73
N SER A 151 -2.19 -21.51 -3.84
CA SER A 151 -2.82 -21.34 -5.14
C SER A 151 -3.01 -22.68 -5.85
N LEU A 152 -4.00 -22.74 -6.72
CA LEU A 152 -4.36 -23.85 -7.57
C LEU A 152 -4.34 -23.41 -9.04
N GLY A 153 -4.15 -24.34 -9.95
CA GLY A 153 -4.26 -24.02 -11.36
C GLY A 153 -4.43 -25.26 -12.22
N ALA A 154 -4.94 -25.03 -13.42
CA ALA A 154 -5.11 -26.07 -14.43
C ALA A 154 -4.81 -25.52 -15.82
N THR A 155 -4.38 -26.41 -16.73
CA THR A 155 -4.23 -26.12 -18.16
C THR A 155 -4.92 -27.20 -18.97
N ALA A 156 -5.46 -26.77 -20.12
CA ALA A 156 -5.89 -27.64 -21.20
C ALA A 156 -5.04 -27.33 -22.43
N GLN A 157 -4.65 -28.35 -23.16
CA GLN A 157 -3.78 -28.21 -24.33
C GLN A 157 -4.21 -29.13 -25.45
N TRP A 158 -4.02 -28.64 -26.65
CA TRP A 158 -4.37 -29.36 -27.90
C TRP A 158 -3.19 -29.31 -28.86
N SER A 159 -2.89 -30.44 -29.53
CA SER A 159 -1.89 -30.46 -30.58
C SER A 159 -2.55 -30.41 -31.98
N TYR A 160 -1.85 -29.82 -32.89
CA TYR A 160 -2.20 -29.72 -34.30
C TYR A 160 -1.02 -30.12 -35.15
N SER A 161 -1.21 -31.06 -36.09
CA SER A 161 -0.13 -31.55 -36.97
C SER A 161 -0.72 -32.10 -38.27
N GLY A 162 0.10 -32.08 -39.32
CA GLY A 162 -0.21 -32.87 -40.55
C GLY A 162 -0.01 -34.38 -40.39
N ASN A 163 0.40 -34.84 -39.20
CA ASN A 163 0.68 -36.24 -38.91
C ASN A 163 -0.34 -36.81 -37.93
N THR A 164 -1.00 -37.93 -38.28
CA THR A 164 -2.06 -38.54 -37.46
C THR A 164 -1.64 -38.98 -36.07
N TYR A 165 -0.35 -39.17 -35.81
CA TYR A 165 0.16 -39.56 -34.48
C TYR A 165 0.39 -38.37 -33.55
N THR A 166 0.49 -37.17 -34.09
CA THR A 166 0.73 -35.95 -33.28
C THR A 166 -0.43 -34.94 -33.41
N ASP A 167 -1.39 -35.21 -34.29
CA ASP A 167 -2.59 -34.41 -34.43
C ASP A 167 -3.65 -34.78 -33.40
N GLY A 168 -4.38 -33.79 -32.87
CA GLY A 168 -5.50 -34.03 -31.97
C GLY A 168 -5.12 -34.57 -30.56
N LEU A 169 -3.87 -34.58 -30.19
CA LEU A 169 -3.51 -34.94 -28.79
C LEU A 169 -4.10 -33.91 -27.83
N PHE A 170 -4.77 -34.39 -26.80
CA PHE A 170 -5.40 -33.55 -25.78
C PHE A 170 -4.88 -33.88 -24.41
N GLY A 171 -4.30 -32.86 -23.74
CA GLY A 171 -3.73 -32.99 -22.40
C GLY A 171 -4.38 -32.03 -21.40
N ILE A 172 -4.62 -32.52 -20.20
CA ILE A 172 -5.05 -31.71 -19.05
C ILE A 172 -3.98 -31.81 -17.97
N SER A 173 -3.54 -30.65 -17.44
CA SER A 173 -2.61 -30.61 -16.33
C SER A 173 -3.19 -29.80 -15.18
N ALA A 174 -2.84 -30.18 -13.93
CA ALA A 174 -3.26 -29.48 -12.75
C ALA A 174 -2.07 -29.29 -11.80
N GLY A 175 -2.07 -28.17 -11.07
CA GLY A 175 -0.99 -27.83 -10.18
C GLY A 175 -1.46 -27.18 -8.88
N VAL A 176 -0.65 -27.37 -7.85
CA VAL A 176 -0.80 -26.73 -6.54
C VAL A 176 0.52 -26.03 -6.21
N SER A 177 0.45 -24.84 -5.64
CA SER A 177 1.60 -24.11 -5.13
C SER A 177 1.35 -23.69 -3.69
N TYR A 178 2.29 -24.00 -2.80
CA TYR A 178 2.24 -23.63 -1.39
C TYR A 178 3.49 -22.84 -0.99
N ARG A 179 3.31 -21.61 -0.52
CA ARG A 179 4.36 -20.66 -0.17
C ARG A 179 4.22 -20.21 1.30
N PRO A 180 4.70 -21.02 2.27
CA PRO A 180 4.51 -20.74 3.69
C PRO A 180 5.24 -19.49 4.18
N SER A 181 6.32 -19.10 3.50
CA SER A 181 7.17 -17.98 3.91
C SER A 181 7.85 -17.34 2.69
N SER A 182 8.58 -16.25 2.91
CA SER A 182 9.39 -15.60 1.87
C SER A 182 10.56 -16.45 1.36
N ARG A 183 10.93 -17.52 2.07
CA ARG A 183 12.11 -18.36 1.76
C ARG A 183 11.77 -19.66 1.06
N PHE A 184 10.60 -20.24 1.29
CA PHE A 184 10.24 -21.55 0.78
C PHE A 184 9.01 -21.51 -0.11
N GLY A 185 9.08 -22.21 -1.22
CA GLY A 185 7.97 -22.52 -2.11
C GLY A 185 7.95 -24.03 -2.41
N PHE A 186 6.76 -24.62 -2.39
CA PHE A 186 6.51 -26.02 -2.72
C PHE A 186 5.49 -26.11 -3.85
N ALA A 187 5.65 -27.11 -4.71
CA ALA A 187 4.72 -27.36 -5.78
C ALA A 187 4.49 -28.84 -6.01
N LEU A 188 3.27 -29.18 -6.35
CA LEU A 188 2.88 -30.49 -6.88
C LEU A 188 2.14 -30.24 -8.21
N VAL A 189 2.54 -30.95 -9.25
CA VAL A 189 1.92 -30.82 -10.59
C VAL A 189 1.71 -32.20 -11.17
N ALA A 190 0.51 -32.42 -11.72
CA ALA A 190 0.18 -33.55 -12.54
C ALA A 190 0.04 -33.05 -13.98
N HIS A 191 0.97 -33.41 -14.85
CA HIS A 191 0.92 -33.07 -16.27
C HIS A 191 0.22 -34.17 -17.05
N ASP A 192 -0.65 -33.75 -17.97
CA ASP A 192 -1.33 -34.63 -18.93
C ASP A 192 -2.00 -35.84 -18.28
N PHE A 193 -2.61 -35.64 -17.09
CA PHE A 193 -3.14 -36.73 -16.26
C PHE A 193 -4.31 -37.47 -16.90
N ASN A 194 -4.92 -36.91 -17.94
CA ASN A 194 -5.91 -37.56 -18.81
C ASN A 194 -5.25 -38.37 -19.91
N GLY A 195 -3.92 -38.35 -20.06
CA GLY A 195 -3.20 -39.14 -21.04
C GLY A 195 -3.46 -40.64 -20.84
N PRO A 196 -3.75 -41.47 -21.88
CA PRO A 196 -3.96 -42.90 -21.71
C PRO A 196 -2.64 -43.55 -21.22
N SER A 197 -2.76 -44.46 -20.26
CA SER A 197 -1.63 -45.27 -19.79
C SER A 197 -1.19 -46.33 -20.81
N THR A 198 -2.06 -46.61 -21.78
CA THR A 198 -1.84 -47.61 -22.83
C THR A 198 -2.29 -47.02 -24.18
N GLN A 199 -1.46 -46.15 -24.76
CA GLN A 199 -1.61 -45.87 -26.18
C GLN A 199 -1.03 -47.05 -26.97
N THR A 200 -1.67 -47.41 -28.07
CA THR A 200 -1.01 -48.15 -29.17
C THR A 200 0.24 -47.34 -29.51
N LEU A 201 1.43 -47.86 -29.19
CA LEU A 201 2.67 -47.15 -29.40
C LEU A 201 2.77 -46.75 -30.83
N PRO A 202 2.92 -45.46 -31.19
CA PRO A 202 3.15 -45.04 -32.55
C PRO A 202 4.46 -45.68 -33.07
N PRO A 203 4.67 -45.75 -34.39
CA PRO A 203 5.93 -46.20 -34.94
C PRO A 203 7.12 -45.49 -34.30
N ARG A 204 8.29 -46.18 -34.26
CA ARG A 204 9.51 -45.60 -33.70
C ARG A 204 9.76 -44.19 -34.20
N GLY A 205 9.98 -43.28 -33.29
CA GLY A 205 10.33 -41.88 -33.55
C GLY A 205 9.22 -40.88 -33.48
N PHE A 206 7.97 -41.26 -33.24
CA PHE A 206 6.86 -40.32 -33.00
C PHE A 206 6.68 -40.04 -31.48
N PRO A 207 6.34 -38.79 -31.13
CA PRO A 207 6.08 -38.43 -29.75
C PRO A 207 4.78 -39.04 -29.18
N VAL A 208 4.80 -39.39 -27.92
CA VAL A 208 3.65 -39.93 -27.16
C VAL A 208 3.21 -38.96 -26.07
N LEU A 209 1.90 -38.85 -25.89
CA LEU A 209 1.40 -38.17 -24.70
C LEU A 209 1.44 -39.12 -23.51
N ASP A 210 2.17 -38.74 -22.46
CA ASP A 210 2.37 -39.55 -21.27
C ASP A 210 2.17 -38.73 -19.99
N ARG A 211 1.56 -39.33 -18.98
CA ARG A 211 1.34 -38.70 -17.69
C ARG A 211 2.66 -38.49 -16.97
N SER A 212 2.78 -37.35 -16.29
CA SER A 212 3.91 -37.14 -15.38
C SER A 212 3.52 -36.34 -14.17
N TYR A 213 4.18 -36.63 -13.06
CA TYR A 213 3.95 -36.03 -11.77
C TYR A 213 5.23 -35.35 -11.30
N VAL A 214 5.12 -34.08 -10.86
CA VAL A 214 6.27 -33.29 -10.40
C VAL A 214 6.05 -32.89 -8.96
N ALA A 215 7.03 -33.17 -8.12
CA ALA A 215 7.17 -32.57 -6.79
C ALA A 215 8.38 -31.64 -6.79
N ALA A 216 8.19 -30.40 -6.36
CA ALA A 216 9.24 -29.41 -6.41
C ALA A 216 9.31 -28.55 -5.14
N MET A 217 10.51 -28.14 -4.79
CA MET A 217 10.80 -27.18 -3.73
C MET A 217 11.74 -26.10 -4.27
N ALA A 218 11.45 -24.84 -3.96
CA ALA A 218 12.36 -23.72 -4.19
C ALA A 218 12.74 -23.08 -2.85
N PHE A 219 13.99 -22.69 -2.73
CA PHE A 219 14.56 -22.07 -1.54
C PHE A 219 15.29 -20.77 -1.88
N ARG A 220 14.96 -19.68 -1.18
CA ARG A 220 15.59 -18.36 -1.26
C ARG A 220 16.37 -18.10 0.03
N PRO A 221 17.69 -18.37 0.06
CA PRO A 221 18.51 -18.25 1.28
C PRO A 221 18.43 -16.86 1.92
N LEU A 222 18.40 -15.82 1.07
CA LEU A 222 18.33 -14.41 1.50
C LEU A 222 16.88 -13.93 1.73
N GLY A 223 15.89 -14.82 1.58
CA GLY A 223 14.47 -14.46 1.63
C GLY A 223 13.97 -13.65 0.44
N THR A 224 14.83 -13.34 -0.53
CA THR A 224 14.54 -12.62 -1.77
C THR A 224 14.95 -13.46 -2.98
N ARG A 225 14.49 -13.06 -4.18
CA ARG A 225 14.88 -13.70 -5.44
C ARG A 225 16.35 -13.49 -5.85
N ALA A 226 17.13 -12.72 -5.06
CA ALA A 226 18.55 -12.46 -5.37
C ALA A 226 19.35 -13.74 -5.58
N VAL A 227 19.09 -14.78 -4.77
CA VAL A 227 19.60 -16.14 -4.98
C VAL A 227 18.44 -17.11 -4.74
N GLU A 228 18.25 -18.02 -5.67
CA GLU A 228 17.20 -19.03 -5.62
C GLU A 228 17.73 -20.38 -6.03
N LEU A 229 17.43 -21.38 -5.25
CA LEU A 229 17.76 -22.79 -5.49
C LEU A 229 16.45 -23.58 -5.62
N GLY A 230 16.33 -24.40 -6.64
CA GLY A 230 15.20 -25.30 -6.81
C GLY A 230 15.66 -26.75 -6.89
N VAL A 231 14.84 -27.66 -6.36
CA VAL A 231 15.00 -29.11 -6.49
C VAL A 231 13.65 -29.68 -6.88
N GLU A 232 13.65 -30.51 -7.92
CA GLU A 232 12.46 -31.09 -8.51
C GLU A 232 12.65 -32.58 -8.77
N GLY A 233 11.62 -33.36 -8.56
CA GLY A 233 11.53 -34.74 -9.00
C GLY A 233 10.35 -34.93 -9.93
N LYS A 234 10.60 -35.31 -11.18
CA LYS A 234 9.55 -35.58 -12.18
C LYS A 234 9.47 -37.08 -12.41
N TYR A 235 8.34 -37.68 -12.07
CA TYR A 235 8.04 -39.08 -12.35
C TYR A 235 7.20 -39.20 -13.61
N PHE A 236 7.58 -40.12 -14.49
CA PHE A 236 6.92 -40.41 -15.74
C PHE A 236 6.27 -41.77 -15.67
N ASP A 237 4.94 -41.82 -15.73
CA ASP A 237 4.11 -43.02 -15.53
C ASP A 237 4.34 -44.09 -16.63
N GLY A 238 4.33 -43.67 -17.92
CA GLY A 238 4.43 -44.59 -19.04
C GLY A 238 5.78 -45.27 -19.23
N VAL A 239 6.86 -44.71 -18.67
CA VAL A 239 8.21 -45.23 -18.77
C VAL A 239 8.84 -45.62 -17.42
N ASP A 240 8.07 -45.48 -16.33
CA ASP A 240 8.46 -45.73 -14.94
C ASP A 240 9.84 -45.11 -14.60
N GLN A 241 9.98 -43.81 -14.88
CA GLN A 241 11.24 -43.11 -14.69
C GLN A 241 11.06 -41.89 -13.81
N VAL A 242 12.04 -41.69 -12.92
CA VAL A 242 12.19 -40.43 -12.18
C VAL A 242 13.33 -39.62 -12.76
N ARG A 243 13.09 -38.33 -13.01
CA ARG A 243 14.11 -37.35 -13.46
C ARG A 243 14.26 -36.27 -12.40
N PRO A 244 15.28 -36.33 -11.57
CA PRO A 244 15.60 -35.23 -10.66
C PRO A 244 16.23 -34.08 -11.45
N ARG A 245 15.82 -32.83 -11.05
CA ARG A 245 16.35 -31.61 -11.62
C ARG A 245 16.67 -30.63 -10.50
N ALA A 246 17.80 -29.93 -10.64
CA ALA A 246 18.19 -28.83 -9.78
C ALA A 246 18.23 -27.54 -10.60
N THR A 247 17.75 -26.43 -10.03
CA THR A 247 17.74 -25.11 -10.66
C THR A 247 18.48 -24.09 -9.81
N LEU A 248 19.14 -23.14 -10.45
CA LEU A 248 19.81 -21.99 -9.83
C LEU A 248 19.41 -20.72 -10.54
N GLY A 249 18.96 -19.73 -9.77
CA GLY A 249 18.72 -18.36 -10.27
C GLY A 249 19.46 -17.34 -9.42
N VAL A 250 20.18 -16.41 -10.07
CA VAL A 250 20.94 -15.35 -9.39
C VAL A 250 20.61 -14.01 -10.05
N ASP A 251 20.06 -13.06 -9.29
CA ASP A 251 19.88 -11.69 -9.76
C ASP A 251 21.23 -10.96 -9.72
N ILE A 252 21.61 -10.39 -10.85
CA ILE A 252 22.81 -9.54 -11.00
C ILE A 252 22.30 -8.09 -10.94
N PRO A 253 22.59 -7.35 -9.84
CA PRO A 253 22.08 -6.00 -9.67
C PRO A 253 22.43 -5.08 -10.84
N GLY A 254 21.44 -4.38 -11.39
CA GLY A 254 21.63 -3.46 -12.51
C GLY A 254 21.83 -4.11 -13.87
N VAL A 255 21.72 -5.45 -13.98
CA VAL A 255 21.87 -6.17 -15.24
C VAL A 255 20.65 -7.04 -15.54
N GLY A 256 20.34 -8.00 -14.66
CA GLY A 256 19.29 -8.97 -14.94
C GLY A 256 19.42 -10.22 -14.08
N ARG A 257 19.14 -11.40 -14.66
CA ARG A 257 19.15 -12.68 -13.93
C ARG A 257 19.91 -13.77 -14.69
N ALA A 258 20.93 -14.31 -14.06
CA ALA A 258 21.55 -15.56 -14.49
C ALA A 258 20.69 -16.73 -14.05
N ARG A 259 20.51 -17.73 -14.93
CA ARG A 259 19.71 -18.94 -14.66
C ARG A 259 20.47 -20.16 -15.17
N GLY A 260 20.29 -21.26 -14.46
CA GLY A 260 20.80 -22.56 -14.89
C GLY A 260 20.01 -23.69 -14.25
N ASP A 261 20.02 -24.82 -14.91
CA ASP A 261 19.48 -26.05 -14.38
C ASP A 261 20.28 -27.26 -14.85
N VAL A 262 20.13 -28.36 -14.09
CA VAL A 262 20.70 -29.66 -14.41
C VAL A 262 19.65 -30.71 -14.14
N GLU A 263 19.32 -31.53 -15.14
CA GLU A 263 18.38 -32.65 -15.07
C GLU A 263 19.12 -33.95 -15.35
N MET A 264 18.88 -34.97 -14.50
CA MET A 264 19.37 -36.33 -14.72
C MET A 264 18.27 -37.13 -15.40
N GLN A 265 18.65 -37.86 -16.45
CA GLN A 265 17.75 -38.73 -17.21
C GLN A 265 18.15 -40.21 -17.00
N ASN A 266 17.15 -41.08 -17.01
CA ASN A 266 17.33 -42.55 -16.99
C ASN A 266 18.23 -43.08 -15.82
N ILE A 267 17.91 -42.67 -14.58
CA ILE A 267 18.74 -43.01 -13.41
C ILE A 267 18.84 -44.53 -13.15
N GLY A 268 17.83 -45.33 -13.49
CA GLY A 268 17.80 -46.79 -13.28
C GLY A 268 18.58 -47.61 -14.31
N ASN A 269 19.13 -46.95 -15.34
CA ASN A 269 19.83 -47.66 -16.42
C ASN A 269 21.19 -47.05 -16.71
N ASP A 270 22.24 -47.64 -16.26
CA ASP A 270 23.62 -47.15 -16.39
C ASP A 270 24.06 -46.99 -17.87
N ARG A 271 23.46 -47.75 -18.81
CA ARG A 271 23.78 -47.65 -20.23
C ARG A 271 23.15 -46.42 -20.94
N THR A 272 22.02 -45.94 -20.36
CA THR A 272 21.27 -44.83 -20.99
C THR A 272 21.21 -43.56 -20.12
N ARG A 273 21.94 -43.57 -18.99
CA ARG A 273 22.04 -42.46 -18.08
C ARG A 273 22.56 -41.20 -18.76
N GLY A 274 21.83 -40.11 -18.68
CA GLY A 274 22.18 -38.83 -19.29
C GLY A 274 22.05 -37.68 -18.32
N VAL A 275 22.77 -36.60 -18.57
CA VAL A 275 22.63 -35.32 -17.86
C VAL A 275 22.44 -34.24 -18.92
N ILE A 276 21.38 -33.44 -18.73
CA ILE A 276 21.13 -32.25 -19.52
C ILE A 276 21.18 -31.05 -18.58
N GLY A 277 21.83 -29.99 -19.00
CA GLY A 277 21.86 -28.76 -18.24
C GLY A 277 21.65 -27.54 -19.14
N THR A 278 21.21 -26.46 -18.54
CA THR A 278 21.12 -25.17 -19.21
C THR A 278 21.83 -24.07 -18.41
N ALA A 279 22.39 -23.10 -19.10
CA ALA A 279 22.92 -21.90 -18.47
C ALA A 279 22.68 -20.71 -19.40
N GLY A 280 22.21 -19.59 -18.83
CA GLY A 280 21.93 -18.40 -19.59
C GLY A 280 21.78 -17.14 -18.73
N LEU A 281 21.65 -16.03 -19.43
CA LEU A 281 21.50 -14.70 -18.86
C LEU A 281 20.28 -14.03 -19.49
N GLU A 282 19.42 -13.45 -18.66
CA GLU A 282 18.28 -12.61 -19.05
C GLU A 282 18.58 -11.18 -18.56
N ILE A 283 18.70 -10.23 -19.49
CA ILE A 283 18.97 -8.82 -19.21
C ILE A 283 17.62 -8.09 -19.14
N TYR A 284 17.46 -7.24 -18.13
CA TYR A 284 16.24 -6.50 -17.92
C TYR A 284 16.41 -5.03 -18.33
N PHE A 285 15.37 -4.51 -18.98
CA PHE A 285 15.26 -3.11 -19.42
C PHE A 285 13.89 -2.58 -18.95
N ASN A 286 13.70 -2.52 -17.62
CA ASN A 286 12.38 -2.20 -17.06
C ASN A 286 11.34 -3.30 -17.33
N GLY A 287 10.25 -2.95 -18.02
CA GLY A 287 9.24 -3.91 -18.44
C GLY A 287 9.64 -4.79 -19.63
N LEU A 288 10.82 -4.59 -20.22
CA LEU A 288 11.36 -5.43 -21.29
C LEU A 288 12.44 -6.34 -20.75
N SER A 289 12.54 -7.54 -21.31
CA SER A 289 13.72 -8.38 -21.11
C SER A 289 14.14 -9.07 -22.40
N GLY A 290 15.42 -9.34 -22.51
CA GLY A 290 16.00 -10.15 -23.58
C GLY A 290 17.09 -11.02 -23.01
N GLY A 291 17.21 -12.24 -23.49
CA GLY A 291 18.23 -13.14 -22.97
C GLY A 291 18.45 -14.35 -23.84
N GLY A 292 19.37 -15.17 -23.44
CA GLY A 292 19.67 -16.42 -24.10
C GLY A 292 20.68 -17.24 -23.31
N GLY A 293 20.94 -18.42 -23.79
CA GLY A 293 21.86 -19.34 -23.16
C GLY A 293 22.11 -20.57 -24.00
N ALA A 294 22.89 -21.47 -23.41
CA ALA A 294 23.26 -22.73 -24.02
C ALA A 294 22.68 -23.92 -23.27
N LEU A 295 22.44 -24.99 -24.02
CA LEU A 295 22.08 -26.30 -23.51
C LEU A 295 23.34 -27.18 -23.58
N PHE A 296 23.57 -27.94 -22.52
CA PHE A 296 24.70 -28.87 -22.37
C PHE A 296 24.17 -30.27 -22.10
N GLY A 297 24.79 -31.29 -22.62
CA GLY A 297 24.38 -32.67 -22.30
C GLY A 297 25.42 -33.69 -22.67
N ASN A 298 25.29 -34.88 -22.03
CA ASN A 298 26.04 -36.06 -22.46
C ASN A 298 25.22 -36.75 -23.57
N GLY A 299 25.33 -36.27 -24.82
CA GLY A 299 24.88 -37.02 -25.98
C GLY A 299 26.05 -37.87 -26.50
N LEU A 300 25.85 -39.20 -26.68
CA LEU A 300 26.75 -40.10 -27.45
C LEU A 300 28.25 -39.69 -27.44
N GLY A 301 28.88 -39.70 -26.28
CA GLY A 301 30.36 -39.75 -26.22
C GLY A 301 31.09 -38.40 -26.21
N SER A 302 30.48 -37.24 -26.28
CA SER A 302 31.15 -35.95 -26.17
C SER A 302 30.42 -34.92 -25.33
N ARG A 303 31.15 -34.19 -24.47
CA ARG A 303 30.66 -33.02 -23.75
C ARG A 303 30.54 -31.82 -24.71
N GLN A 304 29.46 -31.65 -25.40
CA GLN A 304 29.25 -30.55 -26.31
C GLN A 304 28.02 -29.74 -25.98
N ALA A 305 28.00 -28.46 -26.40
CA ALA A 305 26.80 -27.66 -26.36
C ALA A 305 25.76 -28.33 -27.29
N VAL A 306 24.62 -28.69 -26.69
CA VAL A 306 23.60 -29.47 -27.40
C VAL A 306 22.51 -28.58 -27.98
N GLY A 307 22.59 -27.26 -27.78
CA GLY A 307 21.65 -26.30 -28.33
C GLY A 307 21.83 -24.90 -27.74
N GLN A 308 21.02 -24.00 -28.26
CA GLN A 308 20.96 -22.61 -27.84
C GLN A 308 19.50 -22.21 -27.64
N TYR A 309 19.27 -21.29 -26.72
CA TYR A 309 17.98 -20.67 -26.60
C TYR A 309 18.07 -19.14 -26.54
N VAL A 310 17.02 -18.48 -26.97
CA VAL A 310 16.82 -17.04 -26.87
C VAL A 310 15.47 -16.76 -26.26
N THR A 311 15.39 -15.72 -25.45
CA THR A 311 14.12 -15.29 -24.86
C THR A 311 13.96 -13.78 -25.00
N ALA A 312 12.73 -13.34 -25.21
CA ALA A 312 12.34 -11.93 -25.13
C ALA A 312 11.01 -11.80 -24.41
N SER A 313 10.84 -10.81 -23.56
CA SER A 313 9.55 -10.56 -22.93
C SER A 313 9.22 -9.10 -22.74
N ILE A 314 7.90 -8.83 -22.66
CA ILE A 314 7.31 -7.54 -22.28
C ILE A 314 6.45 -7.82 -21.08
N SER A 315 6.69 -7.12 -19.98
CA SER A 315 5.95 -7.30 -18.73
C SER A 315 5.48 -5.96 -18.18
N GLY A 316 4.29 -5.95 -17.57
CA GLY A 316 3.76 -4.82 -16.83
C GLY A 316 4.41 -4.62 -15.45
N VAL A 317 5.37 -5.45 -15.06
CA VAL A 317 6.18 -5.27 -13.83
C VAL A 317 7.59 -4.83 -14.18
N LEU A 318 8.14 -4.01 -13.29
CA LEU A 318 9.52 -3.58 -13.41
C LEU A 318 10.43 -4.61 -12.74
N SER A 319 11.42 -5.08 -13.52
CA SER A 319 12.50 -5.89 -12.98
C SER A 319 13.77 -5.03 -12.88
N PRO A 320 14.52 -5.10 -11.76
CA PRO A 320 15.79 -4.39 -11.63
C PRO A 320 16.72 -4.79 -12.78
N GLY A 321 17.13 -3.84 -13.59
CA GLY A 321 17.89 -4.08 -14.81
C GLY A 321 18.92 -3.00 -15.12
N VAL A 322 19.31 -2.90 -16.38
CA VAL A 322 20.28 -1.89 -16.86
C VAL A 322 19.74 -0.50 -16.54
N PRO A 323 20.53 0.38 -15.87
CA PRO A 323 20.11 1.73 -15.55
C PRO A 323 19.70 2.48 -16.82
N ARG A 324 18.54 3.10 -16.76
CA ARG A 324 18.05 3.97 -17.83
C ARG A 324 18.58 5.39 -17.64
N VAL A 325 18.33 6.18 -18.66
CA VAL A 325 18.49 7.63 -18.58
C VAL A 325 17.67 8.14 -17.40
N GLU A 326 18.31 8.91 -16.53
CA GLU A 326 17.61 9.56 -15.41
C GLU A 326 16.42 10.36 -15.91
N ARG A 327 15.34 10.29 -15.16
CA ARG A 327 14.07 10.92 -15.50
C ARG A 327 13.59 11.86 -14.40
N ALA A 328 12.89 12.88 -14.79
CA ALA A 328 12.07 13.69 -13.92
C ALA A 328 10.61 13.29 -14.09
N VAL A 329 9.87 13.24 -13.00
CA VAL A 329 8.44 12.94 -13.03
C VAL A 329 7.64 14.13 -12.52
N TYR A 330 6.46 14.36 -13.13
CA TYR A 330 5.52 15.31 -12.59
C TYR A 330 4.26 14.64 -12.05
N ILE A 331 3.78 15.16 -10.91
CA ILE A 331 2.53 14.78 -10.27
C ILE A 331 1.61 15.97 -10.32
N ARG A 332 0.45 15.80 -10.97
CA ARG A 332 -0.56 16.87 -11.07
C ARG A 332 -1.66 16.61 -10.07
N MET A 333 -2.00 17.65 -9.30
CA MET A 333 -3.04 17.62 -8.29
C MET A 333 -4.19 18.52 -8.74
N GLU A 334 -5.29 17.91 -9.19
CA GLU A 334 -6.50 18.60 -9.66
C GLU A 334 -7.54 18.80 -8.54
N SER A 335 -7.35 18.15 -7.39
CA SER A 335 -8.23 18.24 -6.23
C SER A 335 -7.46 17.99 -4.94
N THR A 336 -7.94 18.56 -3.85
CA THR A 336 -7.37 18.36 -2.52
C THR A 336 -7.56 16.91 -2.06
N PRO A 337 -6.49 16.19 -1.69
CA PRO A 337 -6.59 14.78 -1.33
C PRO A 337 -7.20 14.61 0.08
N GLY A 338 -8.23 13.79 0.22
CA GLY A 338 -8.68 13.34 1.53
C GLY A 338 -7.65 12.43 2.22
N SER A 339 -7.82 12.17 3.53
CA SER A 339 -6.83 11.52 4.42
C SER A 339 -6.13 10.29 3.83
N ARG A 340 -6.86 9.33 3.25
CA ARG A 340 -6.25 8.12 2.65
C ARG A 340 -5.48 8.42 1.36
N ASN A 341 -5.99 9.32 0.53
CA ASN A 341 -5.30 9.72 -0.71
C ASN A 341 -4.03 10.52 -0.39
N HIS A 342 -4.06 11.34 0.67
CA HIS A 342 -2.88 12.01 1.21
C HIS A 342 -1.79 11.00 1.62
N VAL A 343 -2.16 9.96 2.38
CA VAL A 343 -1.21 8.89 2.76
C VAL A 343 -0.66 8.16 1.53
N ARG A 344 -1.50 7.90 0.51
CA ARG A 344 -1.02 7.30 -0.75
C ARG A 344 0.00 8.20 -1.45
N LEU A 345 -0.26 9.51 -1.52
CA LEU A 345 0.66 10.49 -2.09
C LEU A 345 1.99 10.49 -1.32
N LEU A 346 1.98 10.52 0.02
CA LEU A 346 3.21 10.44 0.83
C LEU A 346 4.00 9.17 0.51
N ARG A 347 3.33 8.01 0.46
CA ARG A 347 3.98 6.73 0.13
C ARG A 347 4.56 6.72 -1.28
N GLN A 348 3.91 7.37 -2.24
CA GLN A 348 4.44 7.54 -3.60
C GLN A 348 5.71 8.40 -3.60
N LEU A 349 5.71 9.53 -2.89
CA LEU A 349 6.87 10.41 -2.77
C LEU A 349 8.05 9.72 -2.08
N TRP A 350 7.80 8.95 -1.02
CA TRP A 350 8.86 8.18 -0.34
C TRP A 350 9.43 7.10 -1.27
N ARG A 351 8.59 6.45 -2.09
CA ARG A 351 9.06 5.50 -3.11
C ARG A 351 9.92 6.18 -4.17
N LEU A 352 9.50 7.33 -4.67
CA LEU A 352 10.29 8.13 -5.61
C LEU A 352 11.63 8.59 -5.02
N ALA A 353 11.70 8.82 -3.72
CA ALA A 353 12.94 9.16 -3.03
C ALA A 353 13.97 8.01 -3.07
N GLU A 354 13.51 6.75 -3.00
CA GLU A 354 14.36 5.55 -3.06
C GLU A 354 14.70 5.12 -4.49
N ASP A 355 13.95 5.60 -5.50
CA ASP A 355 14.17 5.23 -6.90
C ASP A 355 15.43 5.92 -7.45
N LYS A 356 16.41 5.12 -7.89
CA LYS A 356 17.69 5.61 -8.41
C LYS A 356 17.58 6.28 -9.79
N GLU A 357 16.54 5.96 -10.55
CA GLU A 357 16.30 6.54 -11.88
C GLU A 357 15.66 7.93 -11.81
N ILE A 358 15.12 8.35 -10.67
CA ILE A 358 14.48 9.64 -10.51
C ILE A 358 15.52 10.71 -10.13
N ALA A 359 15.62 11.75 -10.95
CA ALA A 359 16.43 12.94 -10.69
C ALA A 359 15.62 14.04 -10.01
N ALA A 360 14.35 14.22 -10.42
CA ALA A 360 13.48 15.28 -9.91
C ALA A 360 12.01 14.87 -9.85
N VAL A 361 11.27 15.53 -8.96
CA VAL A 361 9.82 15.47 -8.85
C VAL A 361 9.27 16.88 -8.98
N THR A 362 8.37 17.08 -9.93
CA THR A 362 7.63 18.33 -10.11
C THR A 362 6.20 18.15 -9.63
N MET A 363 5.81 18.92 -8.63
CA MET A 363 4.44 18.97 -8.11
C MET A 363 3.70 20.09 -8.84
N VAL A 364 2.69 19.74 -9.63
CA VAL A 364 1.83 20.72 -10.34
C VAL A 364 0.53 20.85 -9.55
N LEU A 365 0.39 21.94 -8.80
CA LEU A 365 -0.70 22.15 -7.85
C LEU A 365 -1.76 23.08 -8.48
N ARG A 366 -2.90 22.49 -8.85
CA ARG A 366 -4.11 23.20 -9.34
C ARG A 366 -5.20 23.26 -8.28
N ALA A 367 -4.95 22.66 -7.12
CA ALA A 367 -5.78 22.71 -5.94
C ALA A 367 -4.87 22.73 -4.71
N GLU A 368 -5.41 23.08 -3.56
CA GLU A 368 -4.69 22.99 -2.29
C GLU A 368 -4.14 21.56 -2.07
N PRO A 369 -2.84 21.41 -1.78
CA PRO A 369 -2.21 20.09 -1.70
C PRO A 369 -2.58 19.31 -0.44
N ALA A 370 -3.26 19.95 0.51
CA ALA A 370 -3.56 19.40 1.81
C ALA A 370 -4.85 20.00 2.40
N THR A 371 -5.62 19.18 3.11
CA THR A 371 -6.83 19.64 3.82
C THR A 371 -6.51 20.46 5.06
N SER A 372 -5.29 20.31 5.61
CA SER A 372 -4.85 20.99 6.84
C SER A 372 -3.37 21.33 6.79
N PHE A 373 -2.92 22.22 7.68
CA PHE A 373 -1.50 22.51 7.85
C PHE A 373 -0.69 21.31 8.35
N ALA A 374 -1.28 20.43 9.15
CA ALA A 374 -0.62 19.19 9.56
C ALA A 374 -0.34 18.27 8.36
N HIS A 375 -1.29 18.13 7.43
CA HIS A 375 -1.05 17.40 6.18
C HIS A 375 -0.05 18.13 5.26
N ALA A 376 -0.06 19.46 5.23
CA ALA A 376 0.95 20.24 4.50
C ALA A 376 2.36 20.03 5.07
N GLU A 377 2.51 19.89 6.40
CA GLU A 377 3.78 19.56 7.05
C GLU A 377 4.27 18.14 6.67
N GLU A 378 3.38 17.15 6.60
CA GLU A 378 3.75 15.79 6.12
C GLU A 378 4.24 15.82 4.67
N LEU A 379 3.61 16.64 3.83
CA LEU A 379 4.03 16.82 2.43
C LEU A 379 5.39 17.54 2.35
N ALA A 380 5.59 18.59 3.16
CA ALA A 380 6.88 19.26 3.28
C ALA A 380 7.97 18.30 3.78
N ASP A 381 7.67 17.41 4.75
CA ASP A 381 8.58 16.35 5.18
C ASP A 381 8.94 15.39 4.04
N ALA A 382 7.96 14.97 3.24
CA ALA A 382 8.22 14.12 2.08
C ALA A 382 9.13 14.81 1.05
N PHE A 383 9.00 16.12 0.83
CA PHE A 383 9.91 16.87 -0.03
C PHE A 383 11.32 16.96 0.56
N ARG A 384 11.44 17.12 1.89
CA ARG A 384 12.75 17.07 2.59
C ARG A 384 13.41 15.70 2.42
N VAL A 385 12.64 14.61 2.49
CA VAL A 385 13.13 13.24 2.26
C VAL A 385 13.64 13.09 0.82
N LEU A 386 12.89 13.54 -0.19
CA LEU A 386 13.34 13.55 -1.59
C LEU A 386 14.68 14.29 -1.73
N LYS A 387 14.79 15.50 -1.18
CA LYS A 387 16.03 16.30 -1.22
C LYS A 387 17.19 15.61 -0.49
N ALA A 388 16.95 15.00 0.67
CA ALA A 388 17.97 14.26 1.41
C ALA A 388 18.51 13.04 0.64
N ARG A 389 17.69 12.46 -0.25
CA ARG A 389 18.05 11.40 -1.18
C ARG A 389 18.64 11.92 -2.52
N GLY A 390 18.97 13.21 -2.59
CA GLY A 390 19.58 13.85 -3.77
C GLY A 390 18.61 14.19 -4.90
N LYS A 391 17.29 14.02 -4.70
CA LYS A 391 16.30 14.37 -5.71
C LYS A 391 15.99 15.87 -5.68
N ARG A 392 15.68 16.44 -6.84
CA ARG A 392 15.24 17.83 -6.92
C ARG A 392 13.71 17.89 -6.84
N VAL A 393 13.20 18.93 -6.17
CA VAL A 393 11.75 19.18 -6.03
C VAL A 393 11.42 20.52 -6.62
N VAL A 394 10.48 20.54 -7.55
CA VAL A 394 9.91 21.77 -8.14
C VAL A 394 8.44 21.80 -7.77
N CYS A 395 7.94 22.95 -7.30
CA CYS A 395 6.51 23.20 -7.14
C CYS A 395 6.05 24.21 -8.19
N SER A 396 4.92 23.95 -8.82
CA SER A 396 4.26 24.87 -9.74
C SER A 396 2.83 25.14 -9.28
N PHE A 397 2.45 26.41 -9.23
CA PHE A 397 1.10 26.85 -8.87
C PHE A 397 0.42 27.56 -10.04
N GLU A 398 -0.89 27.43 -10.16
CA GLU A 398 -1.72 28.40 -10.86
C GLU A 398 -2.04 29.55 -9.89
N ASP A 399 -2.71 29.24 -8.79
CA ASP A 399 -2.86 30.05 -7.59
C ASP A 399 -2.40 29.28 -6.36
N ALA A 400 -1.94 29.94 -5.33
CA ALA A 400 -1.44 29.29 -4.13
C ALA A 400 -2.03 29.89 -2.86
N GLY A 401 -2.61 29.07 -2.01
CA GLY A 401 -2.95 29.43 -0.63
C GLY A 401 -1.82 29.16 0.35
N ALA A 402 -2.06 29.43 1.62
CA ALA A 402 -1.06 29.26 2.66
C ALA A 402 -0.58 27.81 2.83
N LYS A 403 -1.44 26.82 2.64
CA LYS A 403 -1.07 25.38 2.76
C LYS A 403 -0.15 24.95 1.63
N ALA A 404 -0.37 25.47 0.40
CA ALA A 404 0.52 25.24 -0.74
C ALA A 404 1.90 25.88 -0.52
N LEU A 405 1.95 27.12 -0.05
CA LEU A 405 3.19 27.80 0.32
C LEU A 405 3.94 27.02 1.40
N TYR A 406 3.24 26.60 2.46
CA TYR A 406 3.83 25.85 3.56
C TYR A 406 4.46 24.53 3.09
N ALA A 407 3.72 23.74 2.33
CA ALA A 407 4.19 22.45 1.83
C ALA A 407 5.42 22.61 0.92
N CYS A 408 5.38 23.59 0.02
CA CYS A 408 6.40 23.82 -0.99
C CYS A 408 7.58 24.68 -0.54
N ALA A 409 7.52 25.29 0.65
CA ALA A 409 8.59 26.17 1.15
C ALA A 409 9.98 25.53 1.05
N SER A 410 10.07 24.23 1.30
CA SER A 410 11.33 23.47 1.24
C SER A 410 11.72 22.99 -0.18
N ALA A 411 10.94 23.25 -1.22
CA ALA A 411 11.26 22.86 -2.60
C ALA A 411 12.56 23.54 -3.10
N ASN A 412 13.17 23.01 -4.14
CA ASN A 412 14.35 23.62 -4.77
C ASN A 412 13.96 24.84 -5.60
N ARG A 413 12.77 24.82 -6.17
CA ARG A 413 12.23 25.95 -6.93
C ARG A 413 10.70 25.94 -6.85
N ILE A 414 10.14 27.12 -6.67
CA ILE A 414 8.71 27.39 -6.70
C ILE A 414 8.44 28.35 -7.87
N VAL A 415 7.58 27.93 -8.78
CA VAL A 415 7.13 28.79 -9.89
C VAL A 415 5.62 28.95 -9.87
N ILE A 416 5.15 30.07 -10.36
CA ILE A 416 3.73 30.40 -10.43
C ILE A 416 3.34 30.82 -11.86
N ASN A 417 2.09 30.57 -12.25
CA ASN A 417 1.55 31.11 -13.48
C ASN A 417 1.65 32.63 -13.46
N PRO A 418 2.12 33.29 -14.53
CA PRO A 418 2.23 34.77 -14.58
C PRO A 418 0.92 35.51 -14.30
N ALA A 419 -0.24 34.94 -14.63
CA ALA A 419 -1.57 35.47 -14.39
C ALA A 419 -2.16 35.04 -13.02
N GLY A 420 -1.47 34.20 -12.27
CA GLY A 420 -1.90 33.70 -10.97
C GLY A 420 -1.51 34.63 -9.81
N GLY A 421 -1.75 34.12 -8.61
CA GLY A 421 -1.46 34.86 -7.39
C GLY A 421 -1.20 33.99 -6.17
N VAL A 422 -0.75 34.61 -5.10
CA VAL A 422 -0.59 34.01 -3.78
C VAL A 422 -1.64 34.60 -2.85
N ARG A 423 -2.62 33.79 -2.51
CA ARG A 423 -3.77 34.18 -1.67
C ARG A 423 -3.43 34.01 -0.18
N TYR A 424 -2.35 34.64 0.25
CA TYR A 424 -1.92 34.62 1.64
C TYR A 424 -1.88 36.03 2.21
N SER A 425 -2.73 36.29 3.19
CA SER A 425 -2.78 37.55 3.95
C SER A 425 -2.88 37.33 5.46
N GLY A 426 -2.30 36.20 5.93
CA GLY A 426 -2.36 35.76 7.31
C GLY A 426 -3.26 34.53 7.47
N LEU A 427 -3.33 34.01 8.70
CA LEU A 427 -4.20 32.90 9.05
C LEU A 427 -5.46 33.42 9.75
N LYS A 428 -6.61 32.83 9.44
CA LYS A 428 -7.87 33.10 10.14
C LYS A 428 -8.48 31.83 10.69
N SER A 429 -9.31 31.96 11.71
CA SER A 429 -10.14 30.92 12.27
C SER A 429 -11.57 31.44 12.33
N THR A 430 -12.50 30.77 11.66
CA THR A 430 -13.90 31.17 11.59
C THR A 430 -14.76 30.25 12.45
N HIS A 431 -15.45 30.79 13.44
CA HIS A 431 -16.32 30.07 14.36
C HIS A 431 -17.77 30.48 14.16
N ILE A 432 -18.67 29.51 13.97
CA ILE A 432 -20.09 29.76 13.70
C ILE A 432 -20.90 29.39 14.94
N TYR A 433 -21.73 30.34 15.41
CA TYR A 433 -22.60 30.17 16.55
C TYR A 433 -24.06 30.16 16.09
N LEU A 434 -24.81 29.11 16.43
CA LEU A 434 -26.15 28.82 15.93
C LEU A 434 -27.25 29.13 16.92
N ALA A 435 -26.92 29.50 18.17
CA ALA A 435 -27.95 29.71 19.24
C ALA A 435 -29.03 30.72 18.80
N GLY A 436 -28.65 31.82 18.16
CA GLY A 436 -29.62 32.81 17.67
C GLY A 436 -30.54 32.27 16.56
N LEU A 437 -30.02 31.45 15.64
CA LEU A 437 -30.82 30.77 14.61
C LEU A 437 -31.76 29.73 15.27
N LEU A 438 -31.24 28.89 16.13
CA LEU A 438 -32.02 27.86 16.85
C LEU A 438 -33.18 28.50 17.63
N LYS A 439 -32.91 29.58 18.35
CA LYS A 439 -33.93 30.36 19.07
C LYS A 439 -35.02 30.91 18.14
N LYS A 440 -34.65 31.44 16.97
CA LYS A 440 -35.62 31.95 15.98
C LYS A 440 -36.56 30.86 15.47
N ILE A 441 -36.06 29.67 15.23
CA ILE A 441 -36.92 28.54 14.82
C ILE A 441 -37.65 27.84 15.98
N GLY A 442 -37.35 28.18 17.23
CA GLY A 442 -37.99 27.59 18.42
C GLY A 442 -37.33 26.29 18.88
N VAL A 443 -36.03 26.16 18.66
CA VAL A 443 -35.22 25.05 19.17
C VAL A 443 -34.26 25.59 20.23
N LYS A 444 -34.22 24.95 21.41
CA LYS A 444 -33.28 25.27 22.47
C LYS A 444 -32.28 24.13 22.66
N ALA A 445 -31.03 24.39 22.45
CA ALA A 445 -29.96 23.43 22.75
C ALA A 445 -29.65 23.43 24.27
N GLU A 446 -29.72 22.29 24.91
CA GLU A 446 -29.46 22.11 26.34
C GLU A 446 -28.37 21.06 26.53
N PHE A 447 -27.15 21.55 26.87
CA PHE A 447 -26.01 20.69 27.14
C PHE A 447 -25.44 20.91 28.53
N VAL A 448 -25.00 19.81 29.11
CA VAL A 448 -24.16 19.77 30.30
C VAL A 448 -22.76 19.37 29.87
N ARG A 449 -21.75 20.07 30.36
CA ARG A 449 -20.33 19.79 30.01
C ARG A 449 -19.47 19.70 31.28
N ILE A 450 -18.46 18.86 31.26
CA ILE A 450 -17.43 18.80 32.28
C ILE A 450 -16.11 19.22 31.62
N GLY A 451 -15.46 20.20 32.28
CA GLY A 451 -14.25 20.85 31.81
C GLY A 451 -14.49 22.31 31.38
N ALA A 452 -13.75 23.24 31.98
CA ALA A 452 -13.89 24.68 31.74
C ALA A 452 -13.62 25.07 30.29
N HIS A 453 -12.78 24.30 29.58
CA HIS A 453 -12.36 24.52 28.20
C HIS A 453 -13.13 23.68 27.17
N LYS A 454 -14.20 22.93 27.58
CA LYS A 454 -15.00 22.12 26.64
C LYS A 454 -15.97 23.01 25.88
N SER A 455 -15.51 23.69 24.84
CA SER A 455 -16.25 24.69 24.07
C SER A 455 -17.16 24.10 22.98
N ALA A 456 -17.02 22.82 22.59
CA ALA A 456 -17.77 22.23 21.48
C ALA A 456 -19.30 22.45 21.53
N PRO A 457 -20.02 22.39 22.68
CA PRO A 457 -21.44 22.67 22.71
C PRO A 457 -21.78 24.17 22.63
N GLU A 458 -20.85 25.08 22.84
CA GLU A 458 -21.11 26.53 22.83
C GLU A 458 -21.63 27.03 21.49
N GLN A 459 -21.21 26.43 20.39
CA GLN A 459 -21.70 26.77 19.05
C GLN A 459 -23.25 26.65 18.93
N PHE A 460 -23.91 25.82 19.77
CA PHE A 460 -25.35 25.63 19.77
C PHE A 460 -26.04 26.38 20.91
N MET A 461 -25.32 26.68 22.00
CA MET A 461 -25.90 27.27 23.23
C MET A 461 -25.69 28.79 23.30
N ASN A 462 -24.64 29.30 22.70
CA ASN A 462 -24.21 30.68 22.83
C ASN A 462 -24.31 31.42 21.49
N GLU A 463 -24.50 32.73 21.53
CA GLU A 463 -24.41 33.59 20.32
C GLU A 463 -22.97 34.02 20.02
N HIS A 464 -22.06 33.87 20.99
CA HIS A 464 -20.65 34.21 20.90
C HIS A 464 -19.80 33.23 21.73
N ALA A 465 -18.49 33.20 21.48
CA ALA A 465 -17.56 32.47 22.32
C ALA A 465 -17.58 32.96 23.77
N SER A 466 -17.50 32.05 24.72
CA SER A 466 -17.12 32.41 26.09
C SER A 466 -15.72 32.98 26.13
N ASP A 467 -15.36 33.73 27.18
CA ASP A 467 -14.01 34.31 27.31
C ASP A 467 -12.93 33.21 27.31
N THR A 468 -13.20 32.07 27.93
CA THR A 468 -12.30 30.92 27.94
C THR A 468 -12.12 30.35 26.55
N ALA A 469 -13.22 30.10 25.81
CA ALA A 469 -13.17 29.58 24.45
C ALA A 469 -12.44 30.54 23.50
N ARG A 470 -12.69 31.86 23.64
CA ARG A 470 -12.00 32.89 22.83
C ARG A 470 -10.51 32.88 23.08
N ALA A 471 -10.08 32.84 24.37
CA ALA A 471 -8.66 32.79 24.72
C ALA A 471 -7.97 31.54 24.16
N ASP A 472 -8.63 30.36 24.23
CA ASP A 472 -8.11 29.10 23.67
C ASP A 472 -7.99 29.17 22.12
N GLN A 473 -8.99 29.74 21.44
CA GLN A 473 -9.00 29.89 19.98
C GLN A 473 -7.91 30.85 19.51
N GLU A 474 -7.70 31.98 20.24
CA GLU A 474 -6.62 32.92 19.95
C GLU A 474 -5.22 32.31 20.21
N ASP A 475 -5.05 31.53 21.28
CA ASP A 475 -3.80 30.82 21.56
C ASP A 475 -3.46 29.83 20.44
N LEU A 476 -4.43 29.01 20.02
CA LEU A 476 -4.25 28.08 18.90
C LEU A 476 -3.87 28.82 17.61
N LEU A 477 -4.55 29.92 17.28
CA LEU A 477 -4.26 30.69 16.07
C LEU A 477 -2.83 31.27 16.11
N LYS A 478 -2.41 31.87 17.24
CA LYS A 478 -1.04 32.38 17.45
C LYS A 478 0.03 31.29 17.30
N GLN A 479 -0.21 30.10 17.88
CA GLN A 479 0.70 28.96 17.76
C GLN A 479 0.83 28.49 16.31
N ASN A 480 -0.28 28.41 15.58
CA ASN A 480 -0.27 28.01 14.17
C ASN A 480 0.48 29.04 13.31
N GLU A 481 0.26 30.35 13.56
CA GLU A 481 1.00 31.42 12.86
C GLU A 481 2.51 31.31 13.14
N ALA A 482 2.91 31.13 14.38
CA ALA A 482 4.32 31.01 14.75
C ALA A 482 5.01 29.87 14.02
N VAL A 483 4.36 28.69 13.91
CA VAL A 483 4.90 27.54 13.15
C VAL A 483 4.97 27.85 11.67
N PHE A 484 3.96 28.49 11.08
CA PHE A 484 3.94 28.90 9.69
C PHE A 484 5.09 29.90 9.36
N VAL A 485 5.21 30.95 10.15
CA VAL A 485 6.26 31.97 10.02
C VAL A 485 7.65 31.34 10.10
N ARG A 486 7.86 30.45 11.08
CA ARG A 486 9.11 29.71 11.24
C ARG A 486 9.44 28.82 10.03
N ASN A 487 8.44 28.17 9.41
CA ASN A 487 8.63 27.38 8.21
C ASN A 487 9.17 28.23 7.04
N LEU A 488 8.56 29.40 6.77
CA LEU A 488 9.03 30.31 5.74
C LEU A 488 10.42 30.88 6.04
N TRP A 489 10.73 31.18 7.30
CA TRP A 489 12.07 31.60 7.71
C TRP A 489 13.10 30.51 7.42
N LEU A 490 12.85 29.29 7.83
CA LEU A 490 13.81 28.18 7.69
C LEU A 490 14.07 27.79 6.23
N TYR A 491 13.06 27.81 5.40
CA TYR A 491 13.13 27.24 4.06
C TYR A 491 13.13 28.26 2.93
N ARG A 492 12.57 29.45 3.15
CA ARG A 492 12.58 30.54 2.17
C ARG A 492 13.57 31.66 2.52
N ASN A 493 14.25 31.55 3.68
CA ASN A 493 15.16 32.54 4.21
C ASN A 493 14.52 33.95 4.30
N ILE A 494 13.25 34.02 4.69
CA ILE A 494 12.51 35.24 4.92
C ILE A 494 12.45 35.44 6.43
N LYS A 495 13.08 36.53 6.97
CA LYS A 495 13.08 36.80 8.42
C LYS A 495 11.65 36.84 8.96
N GLU A 496 11.43 36.34 10.17
CA GLU A 496 10.10 36.20 10.78
C GLU A 496 9.31 37.49 10.78
N ASP A 497 9.92 38.64 11.14
CA ASP A 497 9.25 39.94 11.11
C ASP A 497 8.84 40.31 9.68
N ARG A 498 9.68 39.99 8.69
CA ARG A 498 9.36 40.22 7.29
C ARG A 498 8.23 39.33 6.79
N VAL A 499 8.10 38.08 7.30
CA VAL A 499 6.93 37.23 6.98
C VAL A 499 5.65 37.90 7.46
N ARG A 500 5.64 38.44 8.69
CA ARG A 500 4.47 39.16 9.23
C ARG A 500 4.13 40.42 8.45
N GLU A 501 5.13 41.21 8.06
CA GLU A 501 4.93 42.37 7.18
C GLU A 501 4.36 42.01 5.81
N VAL A 502 4.87 40.90 5.23
CA VAL A 502 4.40 40.35 3.96
C VAL A 502 2.95 39.89 4.12
N SER A 503 2.64 39.10 5.19
CA SER A 503 1.26 38.65 5.46
C SER A 503 0.26 39.80 5.51
N ALA A 504 0.61 40.95 6.09
CA ALA A 504 -0.26 42.14 6.19
C ALA A 504 -0.51 42.85 4.86
N LYS A 505 0.24 42.50 3.80
CA LYS A 505 0.15 43.13 2.46
C LYS A 505 -0.58 42.26 1.44
N GLY A 506 -0.80 40.98 1.73
CA GLY A 506 -1.50 40.10 0.80
C GLY A 506 -2.98 40.41 0.60
N PRO A 507 -3.66 39.80 -0.35
CA PRO A 507 -3.12 38.80 -1.30
C PRO A 507 -2.21 39.41 -2.36
N PHE A 508 -1.41 38.56 -3.03
CA PHE A 508 -0.38 39.00 -3.99
C PHE A 508 -0.68 38.49 -5.40
N ILE A 509 -0.48 39.34 -6.40
CA ILE A 509 -0.30 38.90 -7.79
C ILE A 509 1.07 38.23 -7.96
N ALA A 510 1.28 37.51 -9.05
CA ALA A 510 2.51 36.73 -9.27
C ALA A 510 3.81 37.55 -9.14
N SER A 511 3.81 38.82 -9.64
CA SER A 511 4.99 39.70 -9.55
C SER A 511 5.32 40.09 -8.11
N GLU A 512 4.32 40.45 -7.33
CA GLU A 512 4.47 40.86 -5.93
C GLU A 512 4.91 39.64 -5.07
N ALA A 513 4.34 38.44 -5.34
CA ALA A 513 4.73 37.22 -4.68
C ALA A 513 6.21 36.86 -4.91
N ARG A 514 6.74 37.07 -6.12
CA ARG A 514 8.16 36.92 -6.43
C ARG A 514 9.00 37.94 -5.69
N ASP A 515 8.62 39.24 -5.71
CA ASP A 515 9.36 40.31 -5.05
C ASP A 515 9.36 40.12 -3.52
N ALA A 516 8.29 39.52 -2.96
CA ALA A 516 8.19 39.09 -1.58
C ALA A 516 8.96 37.79 -1.28
N LYS A 517 9.58 37.13 -2.28
CA LYS A 517 10.31 35.86 -2.21
C LYS A 517 9.44 34.67 -1.79
N LEU A 518 8.14 34.77 -1.93
CA LEU A 518 7.21 33.65 -1.71
C LEU A 518 7.34 32.61 -2.82
N VAL A 519 7.62 33.08 -4.06
CA VAL A 519 7.92 32.24 -5.23
C VAL A 519 9.25 32.66 -5.86
N ASP A 520 9.85 31.80 -6.69
CA ASP A 520 11.17 32.02 -7.29
C ASP A 520 11.07 32.57 -8.73
N GLY A 521 9.91 32.44 -9.37
CA GLY A 521 9.74 32.91 -10.76
C GLY A 521 8.39 32.48 -11.33
N TYR A 522 8.26 32.71 -12.65
CA TYR A 522 7.07 32.38 -13.41
C TYR A 522 7.31 31.20 -14.31
N ALA A 523 6.27 30.40 -14.57
CA ALA A 523 6.28 29.39 -15.63
C ALA A 523 4.84 29.01 -16.02
N PHE A 524 4.62 28.80 -17.30
CA PHE A 524 3.46 28.09 -17.82
C PHE A 524 3.69 26.57 -17.74
N ASP A 525 2.62 25.78 -17.85
CA ASP A 525 2.69 24.32 -17.76
C ASP A 525 3.66 23.69 -18.78
N ASP A 526 3.70 24.22 -20.01
CA ASP A 526 4.58 23.76 -21.08
C ASP A 526 6.07 24.10 -20.86
N GLU A 527 6.36 25.04 -19.97
CA GLU A 527 7.74 25.39 -19.58
C GLU A 527 8.29 24.58 -18.42
N LEU A 528 7.45 23.79 -17.71
CA LEU A 528 7.84 23.05 -16.50
C LEU A 528 8.94 22.02 -16.75
N GLU A 529 8.98 21.43 -17.94
CA GLU A 529 10.08 20.55 -18.31
C GLU A 529 11.42 21.30 -18.29
N ARG A 530 11.50 22.46 -18.91
CA ARG A 530 12.69 23.32 -18.94
C ARG A 530 13.09 23.77 -17.53
N VAL A 531 12.11 24.26 -16.74
CA VAL A 531 12.36 24.66 -15.33
C VAL A 531 12.93 23.51 -14.52
N THR A 532 12.40 22.30 -14.71
CA THR A 532 12.86 21.11 -13.99
C THR A 532 14.27 20.70 -14.43
N GLN A 533 14.57 20.74 -15.73
CA GLN A 533 15.91 20.45 -16.26
C GLN A 533 16.95 21.47 -15.77
N ASP A 534 16.59 22.76 -15.69
CA ASP A 534 17.44 23.81 -15.12
C ASP A 534 17.79 23.52 -13.65
N VAL A 535 16.83 23.09 -12.83
CA VAL A 535 17.04 22.73 -11.42
C VAL A 535 17.88 21.46 -11.28
N VAL A 536 17.75 20.50 -12.19
CA VAL A 536 18.58 19.29 -12.25
C VAL A 536 19.99 19.60 -12.75
N GLY A 537 20.16 20.61 -13.58
CA GLY A 537 21.44 21.00 -14.20
C GLY A 537 21.82 20.18 -15.44
N ARG A 538 20.90 19.37 -15.98
CA ARG A 538 21.10 18.54 -17.20
C ARG A 538 19.76 18.14 -17.83
N LYS A 539 19.81 17.73 -19.11
CA LYS A 539 18.63 17.17 -19.77
C LYS A 539 18.25 15.83 -19.14
N VAL A 540 16.98 15.69 -18.77
CA VAL A 540 16.35 14.49 -18.23
C VAL A 540 15.01 14.26 -18.93
N SER A 541 14.59 13.02 -19.08
CA SER A 541 13.27 12.70 -19.61
C SER A 541 12.21 13.17 -18.62
N TYR A 542 11.25 14.01 -19.06
CA TYR A 542 10.19 14.57 -18.23
C TYR A 542 8.87 13.89 -18.55
N LYS A 543 8.28 13.16 -17.59
CA LYS A 543 7.07 12.36 -17.81
C LYS A 543 6.11 12.47 -16.64
N LYS A 544 4.81 12.27 -16.95
CA LYS A 544 3.80 12.09 -15.91
C LYS A 544 4.14 10.89 -15.06
N TYR A 545 4.06 11.05 -13.74
CA TYR A 545 4.20 9.92 -12.82
C TYR A 545 3.05 8.92 -13.01
N VAL A 546 3.42 7.69 -13.25
CA VAL A 546 2.49 6.56 -13.25
C VAL A 546 3.00 5.58 -12.19
N PRO A 547 2.16 5.16 -11.23
CA PRO A 547 2.56 4.17 -10.25
C PRO A 547 3.02 2.88 -10.93
N GLU A 548 4.26 2.52 -10.71
CA GLU A 548 4.87 1.32 -11.27
C GLU A 548 4.72 0.14 -10.31
N ARG A 549 4.62 -1.07 -10.88
CA ARG A 549 4.58 -2.32 -10.10
C ARG A 549 5.92 -3.00 -10.19
N ASP A 550 6.59 -3.19 -9.05
CA ASP A 550 7.82 -3.97 -8.98
C ASP A 550 7.55 -5.46 -9.14
N ALA A 551 8.48 -6.18 -9.74
CA ALA A 551 8.46 -7.62 -9.77
C ALA A 551 8.48 -8.20 -8.33
N PRO A 552 7.70 -9.25 -8.04
CA PRO A 552 7.69 -9.87 -6.73
C PRO A 552 9.09 -10.37 -6.34
N LYS A 553 9.61 -9.84 -5.24
CA LYS A 553 10.93 -10.24 -4.72
C LYS A 553 10.87 -11.44 -3.78
N TYR A 554 9.69 -11.75 -3.25
CA TYR A 554 9.47 -12.71 -2.16
C TYR A 554 8.45 -13.78 -2.58
N PHE A 555 8.47 -14.94 -1.93
CA PHE A 555 7.46 -15.98 -2.17
C PHE A 555 6.13 -15.66 -1.47
N GLY A 556 5.93 -16.17 -0.30
CA GLY A 556 4.68 -16.03 0.45
C GLY A 556 4.59 -14.73 1.25
N PRO A 557 3.66 -14.66 2.18
CA PRO A 557 3.47 -13.50 3.03
C PRO A 557 4.72 -13.22 3.86
N ARG A 558 4.96 -11.92 4.07
CA ARG A 558 6.03 -11.42 4.94
C ARG A 558 5.45 -10.79 6.18
N LYS A 559 6.27 -10.70 7.23
CA LYS A 559 5.97 -9.84 8.36
C LYS A 559 5.70 -8.43 7.87
N ARG A 560 4.61 -7.83 8.37
CA ARG A 560 4.05 -6.57 7.86
C ARG A 560 3.61 -5.66 8.99
N ILE A 561 3.48 -4.38 8.67
CA ILE A 561 2.85 -3.38 9.52
C ILE A 561 1.40 -3.22 9.07
N ALA A 562 0.47 -3.29 10.02
CA ALA A 562 -0.91 -2.87 9.78
C ALA A 562 -1.02 -1.35 9.96
N LEU A 563 -1.57 -0.66 8.97
CA LEU A 563 -1.95 0.75 9.06
C LEU A 563 -3.46 0.82 9.25
N LEU A 564 -3.89 1.01 10.50
CA LEU A 564 -5.29 1.11 10.87
C LEU A 564 -5.74 2.57 10.82
N TYR A 565 -6.75 2.87 10.02
CA TYR A 565 -7.34 4.19 9.93
C TYR A 565 -8.53 4.34 10.89
N VAL A 566 -8.51 5.43 11.67
CA VAL A 566 -9.66 5.98 12.38
C VAL A 566 -9.89 7.39 11.83
N ASP A 567 -10.75 7.52 10.81
CA ASP A 567 -10.89 8.71 9.97
C ASP A 567 -12.36 9.16 9.93
N GLY A 568 -12.69 10.17 10.75
CA GLY A 568 -14.02 10.76 10.93
C GLY A 568 -14.56 10.73 12.35
N ASP A 569 -15.84 11.14 12.53
CA ASP A 569 -16.54 11.13 13.82
C ASP A 569 -16.78 9.71 14.33
N ILE A 570 -16.49 9.48 15.61
CA ILE A 570 -16.65 8.18 16.28
C ILE A 570 -18.11 7.95 16.64
N ILE A 571 -18.70 6.86 16.14
CA ILE A 571 -20.10 6.49 16.39
C ILE A 571 -20.21 5.06 16.90
N ASP A 572 -21.34 4.76 17.55
CA ASP A 572 -21.71 3.40 17.91
C ASP A 572 -22.08 2.59 16.65
N GLY A 573 -21.79 1.30 16.67
CA GLY A 573 -22.15 0.40 15.60
C GLY A 573 -21.10 0.32 14.48
N ARG A 574 -21.56 0.27 13.23
CA ARG A 574 -20.71 0.09 12.04
C ARG A 574 -20.36 1.41 11.37
N SER A 575 -19.15 1.46 10.76
CA SER A 575 -18.72 2.62 9.98
C SER A 575 -19.63 2.87 8.77
N ARG A 576 -19.89 4.13 8.47
CA ARG A 576 -20.69 4.56 7.32
C ARG A 576 -20.26 5.96 6.87
N THR A 577 -20.66 6.34 5.69
CA THR A 577 -20.50 7.72 5.17
C THR A 577 -21.88 8.34 5.07
N ILE A 578 -22.03 9.59 5.50
CA ILE A 578 -23.29 10.32 5.31
C ILE A 578 -23.40 10.65 3.83
N PRO A 579 -24.43 10.15 3.13
CA PRO A 579 -24.66 10.52 1.73
C PRO A 579 -24.79 12.04 1.58
N LEU A 580 -24.59 12.58 0.40
CA LEU A 580 -24.66 14.00 0.03
C LEU A 580 -23.50 14.85 0.56
N ILE A 581 -23.13 14.73 1.85
CA ILE A 581 -22.08 15.56 2.50
C ILE A 581 -20.71 14.87 2.45
N GLY A 582 -20.69 13.55 2.25
CA GLY A 582 -19.46 12.75 2.20
C GLY A 582 -18.76 12.61 3.56
N THR A 583 -19.39 13.04 4.67
CA THR A 583 -18.80 12.95 6.02
C THR A 583 -18.66 11.51 6.45
N LYS A 584 -17.46 11.11 6.84
CA LYS A 584 -17.14 9.76 7.29
C LYS A 584 -17.47 9.60 8.77
N LEU A 585 -18.08 8.49 9.09
CA LEU A 585 -18.42 8.07 10.45
C LEU A 585 -17.75 6.74 10.75
N VAL A 586 -16.95 6.69 11.79
CA VAL A 586 -16.15 5.52 12.19
C VAL A 586 -16.86 4.77 13.31
N GLY A 587 -17.36 3.58 12.98
CA GLY A 587 -18.13 2.75 13.91
C GLY A 587 -17.25 1.89 14.81
N SER A 588 -17.60 1.83 16.10
CA SER A 588 -16.88 1.08 17.12
C SER A 588 -16.74 -0.41 16.78
N TYR A 589 -17.78 -1.03 16.24
CA TYR A 589 -17.75 -2.45 15.88
C TYR A 589 -16.85 -2.72 14.66
N THR A 590 -16.84 -1.81 13.69
CA THR A 590 -15.93 -1.94 12.53
C THR A 590 -14.47 -1.94 12.99
N ILE A 591 -14.11 -1.03 13.90
CA ILE A 591 -12.73 -0.93 14.41
C ILE A 591 -12.42 -2.14 15.31
N ALA A 592 -13.32 -2.54 16.21
CA ALA A 592 -13.09 -3.68 17.10
C ALA A 592 -12.90 -4.99 16.33
N ASP A 593 -13.74 -5.27 15.31
CA ASP A 593 -13.61 -6.43 14.42
C ASP A 593 -12.29 -6.39 13.64
N THR A 594 -11.93 -5.22 13.10
CA THR A 594 -10.66 -5.02 12.38
C THR A 594 -9.45 -5.24 13.29
N VAL A 595 -9.49 -4.71 14.50
CA VAL A 595 -8.44 -4.90 15.51
C VAL A 595 -8.31 -6.37 15.89
N LYS A 596 -9.42 -7.09 16.04
CA LYS A 596 -9.42 -8.53 16.27
C LYS A 596 -8.72 -9.28 15.12
N GLN A 597 -9.09 -8.96 13.87
CA GLN A 597 -8.43 -9.53 12.68
C GLN A 597 -6.92 -9.26 12.68
N ILE A 598 -6.49 -8.01 12.94
CA ILE A 598 -5.08 -7.63 13.02
C ILE A 598 -4.37 -8.37 14.16
N LYS A 599 -5.03 -8.52 15.31
CA LYS A 599 -4.47 -9.19 16.49
C LYS A 599 -4.21 -10.67 16.23
N ASP A 600 -5.10 -11.33 15.49
CA ASP A 600 -5.04 -12.76 15.20
C ASP A 600 -4.18 -13.08 13.95
N ASP A 601 -3.86 -12.08 13.11
CA ASP A 601 -2.96 -12.25 11.96
C ASP A 601 -1.50 -12.37 12.42
N SER A 602 -0.95 -13.59 12.28
CA SER A 602 0.45 -13.88 12.65
C SER A 602 1.48 -13.13 11.80
N ASP A 603 1.13 -12.66 10.61
CA ASP A 603 2.04 -11.95 9.72
C ASP A 603 2.12 -10.46 10.05
N VAL A 604 1.15 -9.90 10.79
CA VAL A 604 1.23 -8.54 11.32
C VAL A 604 2.11 -8.53 12.58
N SER A 605 3.22 -7.80 12.52
CA SER A 605 4.19 -7.69 13.62
C SER A 605 4.12 -6.38 14.39
N ALA A 606 3.59 -5.32 13.79
CA ALA A 606 3.35 -4.04 14.44
C ALA A 606 2.14 -3.35 13.82
N VAL A 607 1.59 -2.38 14.53
CA VAL A 607 0.41 -1.63 14.09
C VAL A 607 0.68 -0.13 14.22
N VAL A 608 0.38 0.60 13.16
CA VAL A 608 0.27 2.06 13.21
C VAL A 608 -1.19 2.44 13.11
N VAL A 609 -1.71 3.15 14.10
CA VAL A 609 -3.07 3.69 14.09
C VAL A 609 -2.98 5.13 13.61
N ARG A 610 -3.50 5.40 12.41
CA ARG A 610 -3.64 6.76 11.88
C ARG A 610 -4.97 7.33 12.35
N VAL A 611 -4.91 8.38 13.15
CA VAL A 611 -6.09 9.03 13.75
C VAL A 611 -6.34 10.38 13.11
N GLU A 612 -7.51 10.52 12.50
CA GLU A 612 -8.06 11.75 11.89
C GLU A 612 -9.49 11.93 12.43
N SER A 613 -9.63 12.19 13.73
CA SER A 613 -10.94 12.19 14.38
C SER A 613 -11.07 13.29 15.44
N PRO A 614 -12.16 14.09 15.41
CA PRO A 614 -12.46 15.05 16.47
C PRO A 614 -13.03 14.37 17.75
N GLY A 615 -13.26 13.03 17.68
CA GLY A 615 -13.93 12.26 18.69
C GLY A 615 -15.36 11.89 18.31
N GLY A 616 -16.27 11.77 19.28
CA GLY A 616 -17.66 11.39 19.07
C GLY A 616 -18.28 10.72 20.29
N SER A 617 -19.00 9.61 20.10
CA SER A 617 -19.60 8.83 21.18
C SER A 617 -18.53 8.34 22.18
N SER A 618 -18.72 8.66 23.45
CA SER A 618 -17.80 8.24 24.52
C SER A 618 -17.84 6.72 24.73
N MET A 619 -18.98 6.08 24.57
CA MET A 619 -19.13 4.62 24.64
C MET A 619 -18.40 3.94 23.48
N ALA A 620 -18.59 4.44 22.26
CA ALA A 620 -17.89 3.92 21.09
C ALA A 620 -16.37 4.05 21.25
N ALA A 621 -15.90 5.20 21.76
CA ALA A 621 -14.48 5.43 22.04
C ALA A 621 -13.93 4.43 23.07
N ASP A 622 -14.66 4.10 24.15
CA ASP A 622 -14.24 3.10 25.15
C ASP A 622 -14.17 1.68 24.57
N VAL A 623 -15.14 1.30 23.73
CA VAL A 623 -15.09 0.02 22.99
C VAL A 623 -13.84 -0.07 22.11
N MET A 624 -13.55 0.98 21.34
CA MET A 624 -12.34 1.04 20.49
C MET A 624 -11.06 1.03 21.34
N TRP A 625 -11.03 1.82 22.42
CA TRP A 625 -9.92 1.86 23.37
C TRP A 625 -9.61 0.46 23.92
N ARG A 626 -10.65 -0.26 24.36
CA ARG A 626 -10.50 -1.62 24.87
C ARG A 626 -9.88 -2.56 23.85
N ALA A 627 -10.35 -2.50 22.61
CA ALA A 627 -9.81 -3.30 21.51
C ALA A 627 -8.33 -2.96 21.23
N ILE A 628 -7.97 -1.67 21.12
CA ILE A 628 -6.62 -1.20 20.87
C ILE A 628 -5.69 -1.55 22.06
N LYS A 629 -6.16 -1.44 23.30
CA LYS A 629 -5.41 -1.85 24.49
C LYS A 629 -5.05 -3.35 24.43
N GLN A 630 -6.02 -4.21 24.13
CA GLN A 630 -5.77 -5.65 23.97
C GLN A 630 -4.81 -5.96 22.82
N LEU A 631 -4.83 -5.16 21.75
CA LEU A 631 -3.87 -5.28 20.66
C LEU A 631 -2.46 -4.87 21.13
N ALA A 632 -2.36 -3.77 21.87
CA ALA A 632 -1.09 -3.25 22.40
C ALA A 632 -0.41 -4.21 23.40
N GLU A 633 -1.17 -5.07 24.06
CA GLU A 633 -0.65 -6.14 24.93
C GLU A 633 0.03 -7.26 24.12
N LYS A 634 -0.31 -7.43 22.84
CA LYS A 634 0.24 -8.50 21.97
C LYS A 634 1.23 -8.01 20.93
N LYS A 635 1.04 -6.81 20.41
CA LYS A 635 1.82 -6.24 19.30
C LYS A 635 2.15 -4.77 19.59
N PRO A 636 3.32 -4.26 19.18
CA PRO A 636 3.60 -2.83 19.27
C PRO A 636 2.56 -2.02 18.51
N VAL A 637 1.87 -1.13 19.22
CA VAL A 637 0.92 -0.17 18.66
C VAL A 637 1.52 1.23 18.77
N ILE A 638 1.66 1.89 17.63
CA ILE A 638 2.13 3.26 17.49
C ILE A 638 0.98 4.10 16.94
N VAL A 639 0.74 5.28 17.49
CA VAL A 639 -0.25 6.22 16.95
C VAL A 639 0.44 7.29 16.11
N SER A 640 -0.13 7.60 14.96
CA SER A 640 0.16 8.76 14.13
C SER A 640 -1.07 9.64 14.09
N MET A 641 -1.03 10.75 14.78
CA MET A 641 -2.05 11.79 14.71
C MET A 641 -1.86 12.62 13.45
N GLY A 642 -2.94 12.85 12.71
CA GLY A 642 -2.92 13.71 11.53
C GLY A 642 -3.35 15.12 11.84
N SER A 643 -4.38 15.61 11.15
CA SER A 643 -4.90 16.96 11.38
C SER A 643 -5.49 17.12 12.76
N ILE A 644 -6.30 16.15 13.17
CA ILE A 644 -7.00 16.15 14.44
C ILE A 644 -7.05 14.75 15.05
N ALA A 645 -6.73 14.66 16.34
CA ALA A 645 -6.89 13.45 17.14
C ALA A 645 -7.28 13.86 18.55
N ALA A 646 -8.50 14.39 18.68
CA ALA A 646 -8.96 15.06 19.89
C ALA A 646 -10.12 14.29 20.55
N SER A 647 -10.29 14.50 21.84
CA SER A 647 -11.38 13.95 22.64
C SER A 647 -11.49 12.43 22.49
N GLY A 648 -12.53 11.85 21.89
CA GLY A 648 -12.62 10.42 21.59
C GLY A 648 -11.45 9.91 20.74
N GLY A 649 -10.92 10.72 19.82
CA GLY A 649 -9.70 10.44 19.04
C GLY A 649 -8.45 10.34 19.92
N TYR A 650 -8.32 11.19 20.94
CA TYR A 650 -7.25 11.08 21.92
C TYR A 650 -7.46 9.87 22.86
N TYR A 651 -8.70 9.64 23.26
CA TYR A 651 -9.11 8.50 24.13
C TYR A 651 -8.59 7.17 23.57
N ILE A 652 -8.83 6.89 22.29
CA ILE A 652 -8.39 5.67 21.63
C ILE A 652 -6.88 5.63 21.38
N SER A 653 -6.21 6.79 21.38
CA SER A 653 -4.77 6.91 21.19
C SER A 653 -3.99 6.61 22.47
N ALA A 654 -4.60 6.86 23.62
CA ALA A 654 -3.93 6.79 24.93
C ALA A 654 -3.22 5.46 25.26
N PRO A 655 -3.74 4.26 24.87
CA PRO A 655 -3.09 2.98 25.18
C PRO A 655 -1.89 2.64 24.30
N ALA A 656 -1.55 3.47 23.31
CA ALA A 656 -0.44 3.22 22.40
C ALA A 656 0.91 3.28 23.10
N LYS A 657 1.87 2.47 22.64
CA LYS A 657 3.25 2.48 23.14
C LYS A 657 3.97 3.82 22.89
N LYS A 658 3.68 4.45 21.75
CA LYS A 658 4.16 5.79 21.39
C LYS A 658 3.10 6.52 20.58
N ILE A 659 2.98 7.80 20.80
CA ILE A 659 2.10 8.72 20.08
C ILE A 659 2.96 9.75 19.37
N PHE A 660 2.79 9.86 18.06
CA PHE A 660 3.39 10.89 17.22
C PHE A 660 2.34 11.90 16.81
N ALA A 661 2.68 13.18 16.87
CA ALA A 661 1.88 14.28 16.35
C ALA A 661 2.75 15.27 15.59
N LEU A 662 2.16 16.03 14.69
CA LEU A 662 2.82 17.16 14.02
C LEU A 662 2.63 18.42 14.85
N PRO A 663 3.49 19.44 14.71
CA PRO A 663 3.35 20.68 15.47
C PRO A 663 1.97 21.31 15.39
N LEU A 664 1.33 21.21 14.21
CA LEU A 664 0.02 21.77 13.89
C LEU A 664 -1.14 20.77 14.01
N THR A 665 -0.93 19.58 14.55
CA THR A 665 -1.99 18.64 14.91
C THR A 665 -2.83 19.21 16.06
N LEU A 666 -4.17 19.14 15.97
CA LEU A 666 -5.06 19.43 17.07
C LEU A 666 -5.35 18.17 17.88
N THR A 667 -5.14 18.22 19.20
CA THR A 667 -5.30 17.05 20.06
C THR A 667 -5.76 17.44 21.48
N GLY A 668 -5.77 16.50 22.42
CA GLY A 668 -6.29 16.73 23.78
C GLY A 668 -7.81 16.74 23.79
N SER A 669 -8.42 17.86 24.15
CA SER A 669 -9.87 17.99 24.37
C SER A 669 -10.42 16.90 25.29
N ILE A 670 -9.67 16.57 26.36
CA ILE A 670 -10.05 15.57 27.36
C ILE A 670 -11.19 16.16 28.21
N GLY A 671 -12.43 15.86 27.80
CA GLY A 671 -13.65 16.39 28.38
C GLY A 671 -14.86 15.77 27.72
N ILE A 672 -15.98 15.81 28.42
CA ILE A 672 -17.24 15.20 28.04
C ILE A 672 -18.34 16.25 28.04
N PHE A 673 -19.28 16.15 27.13
CA PHE A 673 -20.57 16.85 27.20
C PHE A 673 -21.69 15.91 26.81
N TYR A 674 -22.87 16.26 27.26
CA TYR A 674 -24.10 15.53 27.01
C TYR A 674 -25.25 16.52 26.97
N GLY A 675 -26.24 16.28 26.12
CA GLY A 675 -27.40 17.13 26.04
C GLY A 675 -28.35 16.75 24.92
N LYS A 676 -29.35 17.58 24.75
CA LYS A 676 -30.41 17.41 23.75
C LYS A 676 -30.84 18.74 23.17
N ALA A 677 -31.61 18.69 22.11
CA ALA A 677 -32.40 19.81 21.63
C ALA A 677 -33.81 19.75 22.22
N ASP A 678 -34.32 20.84 22.77
CA ASP A 678 -35.72 21.01 23.09
C ASP A 678 -36.43 21.66 21.91
N MET A 679 -37.36 20.91 21.29
CA MET A 679 -38.07 21.31 20.07
C MET A 679 -39.52 21.72 20.40
N SER A 680 -39.91 21.82 21.68
CA SER A 680 -41.28 22.09 22.09
C SER A 680 -41.86 23.36 21.48
N GLU A 681 -41.08 24.45 21.46
CA GLU A 681 -41.49 25.73 20.87
C GLU A 681 -41.59 25.68 19.34
N LEU A 682 -40.70 24.96 18.68
CA LEU A 682 -40.77 24.72 17.23
C LEU A 682 -42.08 23.98 16.87
N LEU A 683 -42.39 22.92 17.60
CA LEU A 683 -43.61 22.15 17.36
C LEU A 683 -44.87 22.99 17.58
N GLN A 684 -44.92 23.82 18.63
CA GLN A 684 -46.01 24.78 18.85
C GLN A 684 -46.14 25.76 17.68
N LYS A 685 -45.03 26.32 17.18
CA LYS A 685 -45.02 27.26 16.03
C LYS A 685 -45.58 26.63 14.75
N ILE A 686 -45.40 25.32 14.54
CA ILE A 686 -45.94 24.62 13.36
C ILE A 686 -47.28 23.93 13.64
N GLY A 687 -47.87 24.15 14.81
CA GLY A 687 -49.21 23.66 15.18
C GLY A 687 -49.24 22.19 15.62
N VAL A 688 -48.10 21.60 15.98
CA VAL A 688 -48.01 20.22 16.47
C VAL A 688 -48.07 20.22 18.01
N ASN A 689 -49.05 19.52 18.58
CA ASN A 689 -49.18 19.33 20.02
C ASN A 689 -48.67 17.93 20.38
N VAL A 690 -47.84 17.84 21.41
CA VAL A 690 -47.32 16.59 21.93
C VAL A 690 -47.88 16.33 23.31
N GLU A 691 -48.59 15.20 23.50
CA GLU A 691 -49.05 14.74 24.79
C GLU A 691 -48.26 13.53 25.24
N VAL A 692 -47.58 13.62 26.38
CA VAL A 692 -46.73 12.56 26.93
C VAL A 692 -47.43 11.91 28.12
N ARG A 693 -47.58 10.59 28.09
CA ARG A 693 -48.07 9.78 29.22
C ARG A 693 -46.89 8.96 29.74
N LYS A 694 -46.59 9.06 31.01
CA LYS A 694 -45.41 8.47 31.63
C LYS A 694 -45.73 7.81 32.97
N THR A 695 -44.98 6.76 33.26
CA THR A 695 -45.13 6.01 34.53
C THR A 695 -44.29 6.60 35.68
N THR A 696 -43.21 7.35 35.34
CA THR A 696 -42.36 8.03 36.32
C THR A 696 -42.06 9.44 35.86
N GLY A 697 -41.70 10.36 36.78
CA GLY A 697 -41.42 11.75 36.46
C GLY A 697 -40.32 11.95 35.42
N ARG A 698 -39.32 11.04 35.39
CA ARG A 698 -38.13 11.11 34.50
C ARG A 698 -38.22 10.25 33.25
N ALA A 699 -39.35 9.59 32.97
CA ALA A 699 -39.47 8.68 31.81
C ALA A 699 -39.28 9.37 30.47
N ASP A 700 -39.48 10.68 30.38
CA ASP A 700 -39.28 11.54 29.22
C ASP A 700 -38.12 12.54 29.37
N ALA A 701 -37.18 12.30 30.30
CA ALA A 701 -36.05 13.21 30.54
C ALA A 701 -35.21 13.46 29.28
N GLU A 702 -35.05 12.46 28.43
CA GLU A 702 -34.26 12.54 27.19
C GLU A 702 -35.09 12.93 25.95
N SER A 703 -36.43 13.17 26.14
CA SER A 703 -37.30 13.57 25.05
C SER A 703 -36.92 14.92 24.46
N LEU A 704 -37.05 15.04 23.13
CA LEU A 704 -36.89 16.31 22.40
C LEU A 704 -38.07 17.27 22.55
N PHE A 705 -39.12 16.84 23.24
CA PHE A 705 -40.38 17.61 23.36
C PHE A 705 -40.47 18.47 24.62
N ARG A 706 -39.39 18.51 25.40
CA ARG A 706 -39.24 19.41 26.55
C ARG A 706 -37.79 19.57 26.96
N GLY A 707 -37.50 20.64 27.69
CA GLY A 707 -36.21 20.84 28.35
C GLY A 707 -35.99 19.93 29.57
N PHE A 708 -34.78 19.96 30.10
CA PHE A 708 -34.44 19.30 31.38
C PHE A 708 -35.03 20.08 32.55
N THR A 709 -35.50 19.38 33.56
CA THR A 709 -35.77 19.97 34.89
C THR A 709 -34.43 20.19 35.62
N ASP A 710 -34.44 21.06 36.66
CA ASP A 710 -33.23 21.33 37.47
C ASP A 710 -32.69 20.04 38.14
N ASP A 711 -33.56 19.14 38.52
CA ASP A 711 -33.21 17.87 39.14
C ASP A 711 -32.61 16.89 38.13
N GLU A 712 -33.18 16.83 36.92
CA GLU A 712 -32.61 16.05 35.78
C GLU A 712 -31.26 16.61 35.38
N ARG A 713 -31.08 17.92 35.33
CA ARG A 713 -29.81 18.57 35.02
C ARG A 713 -28.70 18.23 36.04
N LYS A 714 -29.00 18.29 37.34
CA LYS A 714 -28.07 17.89 38.41
C LYS A 714 -27.66 16.43 38.32
N GLU A 715 -28.62 15.55 38.05
CA GLU A 715 -28.32 14.12 37.87
C GLU A 715 -27.50 13.86 36.60
N LEU A 716 -27.77 14.61 35.56
CA LEU A 716 -26.99 14.56 34.33
C LEU A 716 -25.55 15.03 34.55
N GLU A 717 -25.32 16.12 35.28
CA GLU A 717 -23.98 16.60 35.69
C GLU A 717 -23.21 15.52 36.46
N ARG A 718 -23.87 14.83 37.38
CA ARG A 718 -23.24 13.73 38.12
C ARG A 718 -22.85 12.56 37.19
N LYS A 719 -23.71 12.18 36.25
CA LYS A 719 -23.45 11.11 35.27
C LYS A 719 -22.33 11.49 34.32
N VAL A 720 -22.36 12.69 33.75
CA VAL A 720 -21.29 13.20 32.84
C VAL A 720 -19.95 13.28 33.57
N GLY A 721 -19.98 13.68 34.88
CA GLY A 721 -18.79 13.62 35.75
C GLY A 721 -18.22 12.21 35.89
N GLN A 722 -19.06 11.18 35.99
CA GLN A 722 -18.56 9.79 36.00
C GLN A 722 -17.91 9.38 34.69
N PHE A 723 -18.49 9.72 33.52
CA PHE A 723 -17.88 9.48 32.22
C PHE A 723 -16.55 10.22 32.06
N TYR A 724 -16.45 11.45 32.56
CA TYR A 724 -15.20 12.19 32.60
C TYR A 724 -14.15 11.47 33.46
N GLY A 725 -14.52 10.99 34.63
CA GLY A 725 -13.65 10.19 35.51
C GLY A 725 -13.12 8.93 34.80
N VAL A 726 -13.95 8.24 34.02
CA VAL A 726 -13.50 7.10 33.17
C VAL A 726 -12.48 7.57 32.14
N PHE A 727 -12.70 8.71 31.48
CA PHE A 727 -11.76 9.25 30.51
C PHE A 727 -10.39 9.53 31.15
N LEU A 728 -10.39 10.21 32.31
CA LEU A 728 -9.16 10.46 33.09
C LEU A 728 -8.43 9.13 33.40
N ASP A 729 -9.16 8.10 33.85
CA ASP A 729 -8.60 6.77 34.12
C ASP A 729 -7.91 6.16 32.90
N ARG A 730 -8.55 6.22 31.72
CA ARG A 730 -8.00 5.64 30.49
C ARG A 730 -6.72 6.34 30.06
N VAL A 731 -6.70 7.67 30.14
CA VAL A 731 -5.51 8.46 29.82
C VAL A 731 -4.40 8.22 30.85
N SER A 732 -4.72 8.25 32.13
CA SER A 732 -3.79 7.97 33.24
C SER A 732 -3.06 6.63 33.03
N GLN A 733 -3.83 5.55 32.77
CA GLN A 733 -3.29 4.22 32.51
C GLN A 733 -2.37 4.19 31.27
N GLY A 734 -2.77 4.84 30.19
CA GLY A 734 -2.03 4.83 28.94
C GLY A 734 -0.80 5.72 28.92
N ARG A 735 -0.84 6.86 29.59
CA ARG A 735 0.22 7.88 29.60
C ARG A 735 1.10 7.84 30.84
N LYS A 736 0.79 6.99 31.82
CA LYS A 736 1.52 6.88 33.10
C LYS A 736 1.54 8.23 33.86
N LEU A 737 0.44 8.95 33.79
CA LEU A 737 0.18 10.18 34.53
C LEU A 737 -0.83 9.88 35.65
N THR A 738 -0.85 10.67 36.74
CA THR A 738 -1.92 10.57 37.73
C THR A 738 -3.21 11.17 37.15
N LYS A 739 -4.35 10.88 37.76
CA LYS A 739 -5.64 11.48 37.33
C LYS A 739 -5.63 13.00 37.45
N GLU A 740 -5.00 13.49 38.50
CA GLU A 740 -4.86 14.91 38.80
C GLU A 740 -3.96 15.60 37.75
N GLU A 741 -2.87 14.95 37.34
CA GLU A 741 -2.00 15.44 36.25
C GLU A 741 -2.77 15.47 34.92
N VAL A 742 -3.58 14.44 34.63
CA VAL A 742 -4.41 14.41 33.43
C VAL A 742 -5.49 15.47 33.49
N ASP A 743 -6.15 15.68 34.64
CA ASP A 743 -7.18 16.68 34.81
C ASP A 743 -6.63 18.10 34.62
N ALA A 744 -5.43 18.39 35.14
CA ALA A 744 -4.78 19.69 35.02
C ALA A 744 -4.48 20.09 33.56
N VAL A 745 -4.24 19.11 32.67
CA VAL A 745 -4.04 19.35 31.23
C VAL A 745 -5.26 19.00 30.37
N GLY A 746 -6.31 18.51 31.03
CA GLY A 746 -7.58 18.10 30.42
C GLY A 746 -8.58 19.23 30.37
N GLN A 747 -9.65 19.13 31.18
CA GLN A 747 -10.74 20.11 31.28
C GLN A 747 -11.35 20.52 29.94
N GLY A 748 -11.24 19.64 28.90
CA GLY A 748 -11.73 19.89 27.55
C GLY A 748 -10.82 20.72 26.66
N ARG A 749 -9.66 21.17 27.14
CA ARG A 749 -8.76 22.05 26.39
C ARG A 749 -8.16 21.34 25.18
N VAL A 750 -8.20 22.02 24.04
CA VAL A 750 -7.53 21.62 22.80
C VAL A 750 -6.09 22.13 22.81
N TRP A 751 -5.17 21.29 22.40
CA TRP A 751 -3.74 21.58 22.32
C TRP A 751 -3.23 21.39 20.91
N THR A 752 -2.25 22.18 20.49
CA THR A 752 -1.42 21.82 19.33
C THR A 752 -0.57 20.61 19.68
N GLY A 753 -0.07 19.87 18.67
CA GLY A 753 0.81 18.72 18.90
C GLY A 753 2.06 19.08 19.72
N GLN A 754 2.65 20.29 19.48
CA GLN A 754 3.79 20.78 20.26
C GLN A 754 3.41 20.98 21.73
N GLN A 755 2.31 21.69 21.99
CA GLN A 755 1.83 21.91 23.35
C GLN A 755 1.47 20.60 24.08
N ALA A 756 0.93 19.62 23.33
CA ALA A 756 0.60 18.30 23.86
C ALA A 756 1.84 17.48 24.22
N MET A 757 2.93 17.62 23.44
CA MET A 757 4.22 17.00 23.76
C MET A 757 4.81 17.57 25.05
N ASP A 758 4.77 18.88 25.22
CA ASP A 758 5.26 19.56 26.43
C ASP A 758 4.51 19.11 27.70
N ARG A 759 3.25 18.61 27.51
CA ARG A 759 2.36 18.10 28.57
C ARG A 759 2.33 16.57 28.68
N LYS A 760 3.26 15.87 28.04
CA LYS A 760 3.38 14.40 28.03
C LYS A 760 2.13 13.65 27.45
N LEU A 761 1.26 14.37 26.76
CA LEU A 761 0.12 13.78 26.03
C LEU A 761 0.56 13.14 24.70
N VAL A 762 1.65 13.63 24.14
CA VAL A 762 2.32 13.13 22.91
C VAL A 762 3.76 12.78 23.25
N ASP A 763 4.31 11.74 22.68
CA ASP A 763 5.66 11.27 22.97
C ASP A 763 6.73 11.90 22.08
N ARG A 764 6.41 12.15 20.81
CA ARG A 764 7.37 12.67 19.82
C ARG A 764 6.68 13.49 18.73
N MET A 765 7.40 14.52 18.26
CA MET A 765 7.03 15.21 17.04
C MET A 765 7.35 14.36 15.83
N GLY A 766 6.42 14.35 14.85
CA GLY A 766 6.58 13.67 13.56
C GLY A 766 5.26 13.18 12.99
N GLY A 767 5.23 13.03 11.66
CA GLY A 767 4.09 12.50 10.92
C GLY A 767 4.12 10.99 10.78
N LEU A 768 3.31 10.48 9.84
CA LEU A 768 3.13 9.05 9.58
C LEU A 768 4.45 8.31 9.29
N ARG A 769 5.40 8.92 8.58
CA ARG A 769 6.70 8.31 8.29
C ARG A 769 7.44 7.92 9.57
N HIS A 770 7.52 8.84 10.52
CA HIS A 770 8.19 8.62 11.80
C HIS A 770 7.49 7.54 12.65
N ALA A 771 6.16 7.50 12.61
CA ALA A 771 5.38 6.45 13.29
C ALA A 771 5.64 5.07 12.66
N LEU A 772 5.72 4.97 11.33
CA LEU A 772 6.05 3.74 10.61
C LEU A 772 7.49 3.28 10.90
N GLU A 773 8.46 4.19 10.94
CA GLU A 773 9.85 3.90 11.33
C GLU A 773 9.93 3.40 12.78
N ALA A 774 9.20 4.03 13.69
CA ALA A 774 9.12 3.58 15.08
C ALA A 774 8.50 2.18 15.18
N ALA A 775 7.44 1.90 14.43
CA ALA A 775 6.80 0.58 14.38
C ALA A 775 7.74 -0.50 13.83
N ARG A 776 8.52 -0.19 12.78
CA ARG A 776 9.57 -1.09 12.25
C ARG A 776 10.62 -1.40 13.30
N THR A 777 11.13 -0.39 13.96
CA THR A 777 12.16 -0.51 15.01
C THR A 777 11.67 -1.36 16.17
N GLU A 778 10.44 -1.09 16.67
CA GLU A 778 9.85 -1.82 17.80
C GLU A 778 9.59 -3.31 17.49
N ALA A 779 9.32 -3.63 16.25
CA ALA A 779 9.06 -5.00 15.81
C ALA A 779 10.28 -5.68 15.14
N GLY A 780 11.44 -5.02 15.04
CA GLY A 780 12.64 -5.55 14.38
C GLY A 780 12.42 -5.85 12.89
N LEU A 781 11.62 -5.05 12.20
CA LEU A 781 11.27 -5.25 10.80
C LEU A 781 12.24 -4.51 9.86
N PRO A 782 12.50 -5.06 8.66
CA PRO A 782 13.32 -4.39 7.66
C PRO A 782 12.62 -3.16 7.05
N ASP A 783 13.39 -2.26 6.42
CA ASP A 783 12.88 -1.02 5.84
C ASP A 783 11.85 -1.24 4.72
N ASP A 784 12.00 -2.33 3.97
CA ASP A 784 11.10 -2.71 2.88
C ASP A 784 9.90 -3.55 3.33
N CYS A 785 9.62 -3.58 4.64
CA CYS A 785 8.49 -4.28 5.24
C CYS A 785 7.16 -3.79 4.61
N PRO A 786 6.26 -4.70 4.20
CA PRO A 786 4.95 -4.32 3.67
C PRO A 786 4.11 -3.56 4.69
N ILE A 787 3.39 -2.55 4.21
CA ILE A 787 2.40 -1.81 4.98
C ILE A 787 1.03 -2.11 4.37
N VAL A 788 0.15 -2.72 5.16
CA VAL A 788 -1.21 -3.10 4.74
C VAL A 788 -2.23 -2.21 5.45
N GLU A 789 -3.14 -1.64 4.66
CA GLU A 789 -4.14 -0.69 5.16
C GLU A 789 -5.38 -1.42 5.67
N TYR A 790 -5.89 -0.98 6.82
CA TYR A 790 -7.10 -1.49 7.48
C TYR A 790 -8.02 -0.34 7.91
N PRO A 791 -9.38 -0.56 7.91
CA PRO A 791 -10.04 -1.66 7.25
C PRO A 791 -9.78 -1.62 5.75
N SER A 792 -9.70 -2.80 5.13
CA SER A 792 -9.51 -2.89 3.69
C SER A 792 -10.75 -2.32 2.98
N VAL A 793 -10.55 -1.32 2.15
CA VAL A 793 -11.59 -0.82 1.24
C VAL A 793 -11.55 -1.68 -0.01
N SER A 794 -12.25 -2.79 0.02
CA SER A 794 -12.51 -3.54 -1.22
C SER A 794 -13.71 -2.86 -1.89
N PRO A 795 -13.55 -2.31 -3.09
CA PRO A 795 -14.69 -1.79 -3.83
C PRO A 795 -15.71 -2.92 -4.04
N THR A 796 -16.98 -2.62 -3.86
CA THR A 796 -18.07 -3.57 -4.11
C THR A 796 -18.02 -4.04 -5.58
N LEU A 797 -18.65 -5.18 -5.88
CA LEU A 797 -18.78 -5.70 -7.25
C LEU A 797 -19.35 -4.64 -8.21
N ILE A 798 -20.34 -3.90 -7.74
CA ILE A 798 -21.00 -2.84 -8.51
C ILE A 798 -20.02 -1.68 -8.76
N GLU A 799 -19.28 -1.22 -7.74
CA GLU A 799 -18.28 -0.16 -7.88
C GLU A 799 -17.16 -0.57 -8.86
N ARG A 800 -16.72 -1.84 -8.83
CA ARG A 800 -15.73 -2.35 -9.79
C ARG A 800 -16.29 -2.44 -11.21
N ALA A 801 -17.53 -2.89 -11.36
CA ALA A 801 -18.19 -2.95 -12.66
C ALA A 801 -18.36 -1.53 -13.26
N LEU A 802 -18.74 -0.54 -12.43
CA LEU A 802 -18.84 0.86 -12.83
C LEU A 802 -17.48 1.44 -13.19
N GLN A 803 -16.42 1.15 -12.42
CA GLN A 803 -15.05 1.56 -12.73
C GLN A 803 -14.55 0.97 -14.06
N LEU A 804 -14.86 -0.30 -14.33
CA LEU A 804 -14.53 -0.95 -15.60
C LEU A 804 -15.30 -0.35 -16.77
N ALA A 805 -16.53 0.10 -16.54
CA ALA A 805 -17.34 0.83 -17.52
C ALA A 805 -16.95 2.32 -17.70
N GLY A 806 -15.89 2.77 -16.99
CA GLY A 806 -15.47 4.17 -17.01
C GLY A 806 -16.40 5.12 -16.23
N LEU A 807 -17.36 4.59 -15.47
CA LEU A 807 -18.31 5.33 -14.67
C LEU A 807 -17.77 5.48 -13.23
N LYS A 808 -17.82 6.69 -12.68
CA LYS A 808 -17.48 6.91 -11.26
C LYS A 808 -18.60 6.30 -10.39
N ALA A 809 -18.27 5.35 -9.54
CA ALA A 809 -19.16 4.83 -8.53
C ALA A 809 -19.42 5.92 -7.47
N GLY A 810 -20.64 6.33 -7.33
CA GLY A 810 -21.12 7.30 -6.35
C GLY A 810 -21.55 8.60 -7.03
N ALA A 811 -22.85 8.74 -7.31
CA ALA A 811 -23.46 10.03 -7.51
C ALA A 811 -23.53 10.74 -6.14
N THR A 812 -22.41 11.29 -5.70
CA THR A 812 -22.45 12.39 -4.75
C THR A 812 -22.93 13.60 -5.55
N ILE A 813 -24.00 14.24 -5.12
CA ILE A 813 -24.29 15.60 -5.60
C ILE A 813 -23.00 16.37 -5.33
N PRO A 814 -22.41 17.03 -6.33
CA PRO A 814 -21.18 17.77 -6.12
C PRO A 814 -21.48 18.87 -5.10
N VAL A 815 -21.11 18.63 -3.85
CA VAL A 815 -21.09 19.65 -2.78
C VAL A 815 -19.93 20.63 -3.04
N ASP A 816 -19.14 20.36 -4.08
CA ASP A 816 -18.00 21.17 -4.50
C ASP A 816 -18.37 22.58 -4.97
N GLY A 817 -19.64 22.86 -5.23
CA GLY A 817 -20.16 24.20 -5.53
C GLY A 817 -20.71 24.96 -4.32
N LEU A 818 -20.68 24.40 -3.10
CA LEU A 818 -21.09 25.14 -1.91
C LEU A 818 -19.91 25.96 -1.35
N PRO A 819 -20.16 27.19 -0.88
CA PRO A 819 -19.14 27.96 -0.16
C PRO A 819 -18.51 27.12 0.97
N VAL A 820 -17.19 27.28 1.17
CA VAL A 820 -16.42 26.50 2.15
C VAL A 820 -17.05 26.59 3.55
N GLN A 821 -17.60 27.74 3.92
CA GLN A 821 -18.25 27.98 5.19
C GLN A 821 -19.53 27.15 5.35
N VAL A 822 -20.35 27.03 4.29
CA VAL A 822 -21.58 26.22 4.29
C VAL A 822 -21.23 24.74 4.38
N LYS A 823 -20.20 24.30 3.67
CA LYS A 823 -19.68 22.93 3.73
C LYS A 823 -19.15 22.59 5.12
N SER A 824 -18.35 23.48 5.71
CA SER A 824 -17.82 23.34 7.06
C SER A 824 -18.95 23.26 8.10
N LEU A 825 -19.96 24.11 8.00
CA LEU A 825 -21.16 24.07 8.85
C LEU A 825 -21.90 22.74 8.74
N LEU A 826 -22.17 22.27 7.52
CA LEU A 826 -22.84 20.99 7.31
C LEU A 826 -22.02 19.83 7.86
N GLN A 827 -20.71 19.84 7.69
CA GLN A 827 -19.81 18.81 8.22
C GLN A 827 -19.72 18.82 9.75
N SER A 828 -19.88 19.97 10.40
CA SER A 828 -19.86 20.07 11.86
C SER A 828 -21.19 19.66 12.50
N VAL A 829 -22.34 19.90 11.85
CA VAL A 829 -23.68 19.66 12.37
C VAL A 829 -24.20 18.25 12.01
N ALA A 830 -23.96 17.77 10.79
CA ALA A 830 -24.53 16.52 10.32
C ALA A 830 -24.19 15.28 11.16
N PRO A 831 -22.98 15.12 11.73
CA PRO A 831 -22.70 14.00 12.62
C PRO A 831 -23.57 13.98 13.87
N LEU A 832 -24.02 15.15 14.37
CA LEU A 832 -24.87 15.23 15.57
C LEU A 832 -26.23 14.58 15.36
N ALA A 833 -26.76 14.61 14.13
CA ALA A 833 -28.03 13.96 13.80
C ALA A 833 -27.94 12.41 13.79
N VAL A 834 -26.74 11.87 13.88
CA VAL A 834 -26.49 10.41 13.80
C VAL A 834 -26.27 9.79 15.17
N TYR A 835 -25.92 10.60 16.18
CA TYR A 835 -25.77 10.09 17.54
C TYR A 835 -27.16 9.75 18.11
N GLY A 836 -27.28 8.57 18.73
CA GLY A 836 -28.51 8.16 19.37
C GLY A 836 -28.90 9.06 20.56
N GLU A 837 -30.17 9.08 20.90
CA GLU A 837 -30.62 9.71 22.14
C GLU A 837 -29.85 9.16 23.34
N GLY A 838 -29.47 10.01 24.27
CA GLY A 838 -28.75 9.59 25.48
C GLY A 838 -27.23 9.32 25.26
N THR A 839 -26.65 9.71 24.15
CA THR A 839 -25.21 9.48 23.88
C THR A 839 -24.36 10.58 24.51
N ALA A 840 -23.52 10.23 25.48
CA ALA A 840 -22.46 11.12 25.99
C ALA A 840 -21.36 11.32 24.96
N LEU A 841 -20.98 12.58 24.69
CA LEU A 841 -20.09 12.91 23.59
C LEU A 841 -18.71 13.35 24.09
N ALA A 842 -17.70 12.61 23.65
CA ALA A 842 -16.29 12.97 23.70
C ALA A 842 -15.87 13.52 22.33
N ARG A 843 -16.42 14.71 21.98
CA ARG A 843 -16.19 15.37 20.70
C ARG A 843 -15.55 16.74 20.90
N ALA A 844 -14.57 17.08 20.07
CA ALA A 844 -13.99 18.42 19.98
C ALA A 844 -14.72 19.24 18.92
N GLU A 845 -14.76 20.55 19.10
CA GLU A 845 -15.01 21.46 18.00
C GLU A 845 -13.87 21.34 16.99
N TRP A 846 -14.22 21.11 15.73
CA TRP A 846 -13.24 21.12 14.65
C TRP A 846 -13.50 22.31 13.74
N VAL A 847 -12.57 23.22 13.73
CA VAL A 847 -12.61 24.39 12.87
C VAL A 847 -11.36 24.32 11.99
N PRO A 848 -11.48 24.17 10.66
CA PRO A 848 -10.34 24.25 9.79
C PRO A 848 -9.73 25.65 9.89
N LEU A 849 -8.41 25.72 9.97
CA LEU A 849 -7.69 26.97 9.78
C LEU A 849 -7.71 27.29 8.28
N GLU A 850 -8.26 28.42 7.97
CA GLU A 850 -8.38 28.95 6.62
C GLU A 850 -7.33 30.06 6.43
N ASP A 851 -6.80 30.21 5.23
CA ASP A 851 -6.20 31.50 4.88
C ASP A 851 -7.28 32.49 4.45
N SER A 852 -6.99 33.75 4.51
CA SER A 852 -7.95 34.83 4.20
C SER A 852 -8.31 34.94 2.70
N GLY A 853 -7.72 34.10 1.85
CA GLY A 853 -7.98 34.01 0.43
C GLY A 853 -8.92 32.90 -0.02
N ASP A 854 -9.33 31.98 0.89
CA ASP A 854 -10.22 30.86 0.54
C ASP A 854 -11.69 31.31 0.25
N ASP A 855 -12.07 32.56 0.55
CA ASP A 855 -13.44 33.07 0.38
C ASP A 855 -13.79 33.36 -1.11
N ASP A 856 -12.79 33.59 -1.98
CA ASP A 856 -12.99 34.01 -3.40
C ASP A 856 -12.88 32.85 -4.42
N ALA A 857 -12.70 31.61 -3.97
CA ALA A 857 -12.50 30.46 -4.88
C ALA A 857 -13.80 29.85 -5.45
N SER A 858 -14.97 30.53 -5.32
CA SER A 858 -16.29 30.03 -5.74
C SER A 858 -16.97 30.84 -6.83
N GLU A 859 -16.21 31.44 -7.79
CA GLU A 859 -16.75 31.90 -9.07
C GLU A 859 -16.26 31.06 -10.25
#